data_518d94bd3d4c2221860dfd30a051ea6d
#
_entry.id   518d94bd3d4c2221860dfd30a051ea6d
#
_cell.length_a   1.000
_cell.length_b   1.000
_cell.length_c   1.000
_cell.angle_alpha   90.00
_cell.angle_beta   90.00
_cell.angle_gamma   90.00
#
_symmetry.space_group_name_H-M   'P 1'
#
loop_
_entity.id
_entity.type
_entity.pdbx_description
1 polymer ?
#
loop_
_entity_poly.entity_id
_entity_poly.type
_entity_poly.pdbx_seq_one_letter_code
_entity_poly.pdbx_strand_id
1 'polypeptide(L)'
;MITSLLAVALALSEPADTTITLQGVTVSGQRQRDFQMRSSQSAVQVSHDYLQQHFSGSLMQTLEGVPGVKAMAIGSGQSKPTIRGLGFNRMAVTEDGIKHEGQQWGDDHGLEIDQFAVDRAEIIKGPAALLYGSDAIGGVLNLFSNHIPTERLEGAVQLFGRSNNEQLGFSAKVGGRLGKWFYRANMTLIDYADYKVPTDSIQYYSYYIKLKDGRLRNTAGLERDGSVMVGYAGYRFHTDLRVSDSYAKSGFFANAHGLEVRLSDIDYDRSRRDVDLPYQWVNHLKVLSHTSWQTDLWTLEANVAYQNNLREERSEPVSHGYMPKPDGTLERRFNKSTLTANIGLRLGLGEHHELSAGLNSEYQHNRRGGWGFIIPDFETLSLGAYAFDRWTLSEKLKLNAGIRFDHAHTRIHSYNDWFPTPTTNGDSVYVQRSADIRRNFNSITWSAGVNYSVGQWVLKANIGKSFRVPIPKELGADGINYHIFRYERGNADLDPEESYQIDAGIHWDNDVLCIQVDPYVNYFPNYIYLNPTSQYVEGLQLYHYTQARVLRYGVEAQVNWRMTEHWDAELKGEYLKAEQKSGEKKGYTLPFSTPWSVDTGIKYSFNWHGEGFVGLNAHIVGAQHEIVPPEKPTDGHWTLNLSAGKNIPLGRNTLKVALHADNLLDKRYYDHTSYYRLIDVPEPGRNVSMMVGLEF
;
A
#
# COMPACT_ATOMS: atom_id res chain seq x y z
N MET A 1 34.34 -10.41 -22.29
CA MET A 1 33.23 -11.19 -21.75
C MET A 1 33.08 -11.09 -20.22
N ILE A 2 34.14 -10.84 -19.46
CA ILE A 2 34.10 -10.64 -17.99
C ILE A 2 33.61 -9.21 -17.59
N THR A 3 33.65 -8.27 -18.53
CA THR A 3 33.28 -6.87 -18.34
C THR A 3 31.77 -6.59 -18.38
N SER A 4 30.95 -7.46 -18.98
CA SER A 4 29.52 -7.22 -19.13
C SER A 4 28.67 -7.73 -17.98
N LEU A 5 29.15 -8.71 -17.21
CA LEU A 5 28.47 -9.25 -16.02
C LEU A 5 28.82 -8.48 -14.73
N LEU A 6 30.01 -7.87 -14.69
CA LEU A 6 30.32 -6.84 -13.69
C LEU A 6 29.39 -5.61 -13.85
N ALA A 7 28.92 -5.33 -15.08
CA ALA A 7 28.04 -4.19 -15.34
C ALA A 7 26.64 -4.35 -14.74
N VAL A 8 26.13 -5.55 -14.47
CA VAL A 8 24.81 -5.74 -13.83
C VAL A 8 24.90 -5.67 -12.30
N ALA A 9 25.99 -6.13 -11.71
CA ALA A 9 26.27 -5.93 -10.28
C ALA A 9 26.89 -4.54 -10.01
N LEU A 10 27.56 -3.93 -11.00
CA LEU A 10 28.13 -2.59 -10.96
C LEU A 10 27.17 -1.51 -11.52
N ALA A 11 26.12 -1.86 -12.25
CA ALA A 11 25.02 -0.93 -12.53
C ALA A 11 24.20 -0.57 -11.27
N LEU A 12 24.51 -1.24 -10.15
CA LEU A 12 24.11 -0.82 -8.80
C LEU A 12 25.20 -0.01 -8.08
N SER A 13 26.37 0.21 -8.70
CA SER A 13 27.52 0.92 -8.13
C SER A 13 28.30 1.72 -9.17
N GLU A 14 27.63 2.38 -10.13
CA GLU A 14 28.32 3.37 -10.92
C GLU A 14 28.62 4.60 -10.06
N PRO A 15 29.84 5.20 -10.22
CA PRO A 15 30.17 6.44 -9.55
C PRO A 15 29.14 7.49 -9.97
N ALA A 16 28.68 8.26 -9.00
CA ALA A 16 27.77 9.36 -9.17
C ALA A 16 28.16 10.21 -10.39
N ASP A 17 27.42 10.07 -11.46
CA ASP A 17 27.44 11.04 -12.53
C ASP A 17 26.90 12.34 -11.93
N THR A 18 27.68 13.41 -11.99
CA THR A 18 27.51 14.66 -11.24
C THR A 18 26.37 15.53 -11.75
N THR A 19 25.27 14.92 -12.16
CA THR A 19 24.00 15.58 -12.45
C THR A 19 22.85 14.86 -11.73
N ILE A 20 22.88 14.93 -10.39
CA ILE A 20 21.69 14.59 -9.61
C ILE A 20 20.76 15.79 -9.69
N THR A 21 19.94 15.83 -10.70
CA THR A 21 18.78 16.71 -10.71
C THR A 21 17.84 16.20 -9.62
N LEU A 22 17.49 17.05 -8.65
CA LEU A 22 16.39 16.83 -7.71
C LEU A 22 15.11 16.63 -8.54
N GLN A 23 14.86 15.38 -8.91
CA GLN A 23 13.75 15.05 -9.77
C GLN A 23 12.59 14.54 -8.91
N GLY A 24 11.42 15.09 -9.15
CA GLY A 24 10.15 14.43 -8.86
C GLY A 24 10.17 13.00 -9.42
N VAL A 25 9.11 12.25 -9.50
CA VAL A 25 9.02 10.86 -10.03
C VAL A 25 9.79 10.64 -11.36
N THR A 26 10.57 11.54 -11.81
CA THR A 26 11.51 11.45 -12.92
C THR A 26 12.84 10.87 -12.47
N VAL A 27 12.97 9.57 -12.51
CA VAL A 27 14.26 8.91 -12.77
C VAL A 27 14.84 9.56 -14.03
N SER A 28 16.14 9.79 -14.12
CA SER A 28 16.75 10.35 -15.33
C SER A 28 16.17 9.66 -16.56
N GLY A 29 15.77 10.38 -17.60
CA GLY A 29 14.99 9.82 -18.72
C GLY A 29 15.59 8.53 -19.27
N GLN A 30 16.91 8.41 -19.30
CA GLN A 30 17.62 7.21 -19.76
C GLN A 30 17.41 6.01 -18.80
N ARG A 31 17.48 6.20 -17.47
CA ARG A 31 17.24 5.11 -16.51
C ARG A 31 15.77 4.67 -16.49
N GLN A 32 14.84 5.61 -16.59
CA GLN A 32 13.42 5.29 -16.70
C GLN A 32 13.13 4.53 -18.01
N ARG A 33 13.72 4.94 -19.11
CA ARG A 33 13.59 4.25 -20.39
C ARG A 33 14.14 2.84 -20.34
N ASP A 34 15.34 2.64 -19.77
CA ASP A 34 15.95 1.32 -19.62
C ASP A 34 15.10 0.41 -18.73
N PHE A 35 14.53 0.95 -17.67
CA PHE A 35 13.59 0.24 -16.81
C PHE A 35 12.31 -0.13 -17.57
N GLN A 36 11.74 0.82 -18.31
CA GLN A 36 10.57 0.58 -19.14
C GLN A 36 10.83 -0.45 -20.28
N MET A 37 12.04 -0.53 -20.82
CA MET A 37 12.41 -1.51 -21.84
C MET A 37 12.56 -2.94 -21.31
N ARG A 38 12.67 -3.14 -20.00
CA ARG A 38 12.87 -4.46 -19.39
C ARG A 38 11.59 -5.23 -19.14
N SER A 39 10.45 -4.55 -19.02
CA SER A 39 9.14 -5.16 -18.73
C SER A 39 8.10 -4.73 -19.73
N SER A 40 7.23 -5.67 -20.15
CA SER A 40 6.03 -5.35 -20.92
C SER A 40 4.92 -4.75 -20.07
N GLN A 41 5.00 -4.86 -18.74
CA GLN A 41 4.07 -4.26 -17.81
C GLN A 41 4.39 -2.77 -17.61
N SER A 42 3.37 -1.98 -17.28
CA SER A 42 3.58 -0.61 -16.79
C SER A 42 4.19 -0.68 -15.38
N ALA A 43 5.35 -0.07 -15.20
CA ALA A 43 6.05 -0.09 -13.93
C ALA A 43 6.71 1.28 -13.67
N VAL A 44 6.74 1.69 -12.40
CA VAL A 44 7.34 2.95 -11.95
C VAL A 44 8.30 2.66 -10.81
N GLN A 45 9.49 3.22 -10.89
CA GLN A 45 10.47 3.17 -9.80
C GLN A 45 10.50 4.51 -9.07
N VAL A 46 10.40 4.46 -7.74
CA VAL A 46 10.44 5.62 -6.84
C VAL A 46 11.71 5.54 -6.00
N SER A 47 12.53 6.58 -6.07
CA SER A 47 13.80 6.64 -5.35
C SER A 47 13.62 7.02 -3.88
N HIS A 48 14.65 6.75 -3.05
CA HIS A 48 14.71 7.19 -1.67
C HIS A 48 14.58 8.73 -1.53
N ASP A 49 15.26 9.48 -2.39
CA ASP A 49 15.18 10.94 -2.38
C ASP A 49 13.77 11.45 -2.64
N TYR A 50 13.04 10.81 -3.56
CA TYR A 50 11.63 11.15 -3.77
C TYR A 50 10.80 10.90 -2.51
N LEU A 51 10.96 9.74 -1.87
CA LEU A 51 10.23 9.40 -0.64
C LEU A 51 10.50 10.39 0.49
N GLN A 52 11.71 10.90 0.59
CA GLN A 52 12.07 11.91 1.58
C GLN A 52 11.52 13.30 1.25
N GLN A 53 11.64 13.72 0.00
CA GLN A 53 11.25 15.08 -0.43
C GLN A 53 9.72 15.29 -0.47
N HIS A 54 8.94 14.20 -0.66
CA HIS A 54 7.49 14.24 -0.76
C HIS A 54 6.79 13.60 0.46
N PHE A 55 7.49 13.57 1.59
CA PHE A 55 6.95 13.03 2.84
C PHE A 55 5.62 13.70 3.21
N SER A 56 4.52 12.94 3.22
CA SER A 56 3.17 13.44 3.48
C SER A 56 2.42 12.69 4.59
N GLY A 57 3.17 12.09 5.53
CA GLY A 57 2.62 11.44 6.74
C GLY A 57 2.78 9.95 6.77
N SER A 58 2.46 9.23 5.71
CA SER A 58 2.71 7.81 5.56
C SER A 58 3.35 7.49 4.21
N LEU A 59 4.00 6.33 4.10
CA LEU A 59 4.56 5.86 2.84
C LEU A 59 3.52 5.85 1.71
N MET A 60 2.30 5.40 2.00
CA MET A 60 1.26 5.28 0.97
C MET A 60 0.79 6.64 0.48
N GLN A 61 0.62 7.62 1.37
CA GLN A 61 0.30 9.00 0.98
C GLN A 61 1.44 9.64 0.18
N THR A 62 2.69 9.36 0.53
CA THR A 62 3.86 9.81 -0.24
C THR A 62 3.85 9.27 -1.68
N LEU A 63 3.32 8.06 -1.91
CA LEU A 63 3.25 7.42 -3.23
C LEU A 63 2.06 7.88 -4.09
N GLU A 64 1.12 8.66 -3.58
CA GLU A 64 -0.03 9.18 -4.35
C GLU A 64 0.37 10.09 -5.53
N GLY A 65 1.57 10.64 -5.50
CA GLY A 65 2.12 11.37 -6.65
C GLY A 65 2.41 10.50 -7.90
N VAL A 66 2.28 9.18 -7.80
CA VAL A 66 2.43 8.23 -8.93
C VAL A 66 1.06 8.01 -9.59
N PRO A 67 0.90 8.25 -10.91
CA PRO A 67 -0.39 8.03 -11.59
C PRO A 67 -0.97 6.63 -11.30
N GLY A 68 -2.26 6.54 -11.07
CA GLY A 68 -2.96 5.29 -10.76
C GLY A 68 -2.73 4.74 -9.36
N VAL A 69 -1.95 5.40 -8.51
CA VAL A 69 -1.73 5.03 -7.11
C VAL A 69 -2.48 6.00 -6.20
N LYS A 70 -3.28 5.46 -5.28
CA LYS A 70 -3.97 6.24 -4.25
C LYS A 70 -3.76 5.59 -2.89
N ALA A 71 -3.92 6.35 -1.83
CA ALA A 71 -3.95 5.84 -0.47
C ALA A 71 -5.40 5.84 0.04
N MET A 72 -5.86 4.71 0.52
CA MET A 72 -7.06 4.68 1.36
C MET A 72 -6.62 4.95 2.79
N ALA A 73 -7.01 6.09 3.32
CA ALA A 73 -6.59 6.55 4.63
C ALA A 73 -7.76 6.62 5.62
N ILE A 74 -7.45 6.32 6.88
CA ILE A 74 -8.26 6.66 8.04
C ILE A 74 -7.39 7.49 8.97
N GLY A 75 -7.65 8.79 8.97
CA GLY A 75 -6.82 9.74 9.71
C GLY A 75 -5.42 9.92 9.13
N SER A 76 -4.54 10.47 9.93
CA SER A 76 -3.23 10.96 9.46
C SER A 76 -2.10 9.92 9.46
N GLY A 77 -2.26 8.77 10.13
CA GLY A 77 -1.20 7.77 10.31
C GLY A 77 -1.51 6.40 9.73
N GLN A 78 -2.74 6.16 9.24
CA GLN A 78 -3.14 4.84 8.75
C GLN A 78 -3.57 4.92 7.30
N SER A 79 -2.87 4.20 6.43
CA SER A 79 -3.23 4.14 5.03
C SER A 79 -2.81 2.83 4.37
N LYS A 80 -3.56 2.43 3.35
CA LYS A 80 -3.25 1.32 2.46
C LYS A 80 -3.19 1.80 1.02
N PRO A 81 -2.32 1.22 0.19
CA PRO A 81 -2.25 1.60 -1.21
C PRO A 81 -3.39 0.98 -2.01
N THR A 82 -3.80 1.68 -3.04
CA THR A 82 -4.59 1.13 -4.15
C THR A 82 -3.88 1.41 -5.47
N ILE A 83 -3.96 0.47 -6.40
CA ILE A 83 -3.48 0.64 -7.77
C ILE A 83 -4.68 0.55 -8.69
N ARG A 84 -4.93 1.62 -9.49
CA ARG A 84 -6.08 1.70 -10.39
C ARG A 84 -7.40 1.40 -9.69
N GLY A 85 -7.57 1.88 -8.44
CA GLY A 85 -8.75 1.62 -7.62
C GLY A 85 -8.92 0.17 -7.16
N LEU A 86 -7.89 -0.67 -7.28
CA LEU A 86 -7.83 -2.00 -6.66
C LEU A 86 -6.91 -1.93 -5.44
N GLY A 87 -7.45 -2.21 -4.28
CA GLY A 87 -6.74 -2.20 -3.01
C GLY A 87 -6.87 -3.52 -2.24
N PHE A 88 -6.41 -3.52 -1.00
CA PHE A 88 -6.45 -4.64 -0.06
C PHE A 88 -5.80 -5.89 -0.65
N ASN A 89 -6.54 -6.99 -0.59
CA ASN A 89 -6.12 -8.30 -1.08
C ASN A 89 -6.08 -8.43 -2.62
N ARG A 90 -6.13 -7.31 -3.36
CA ARG A 90 -5.96 -7.29 -4.83
C ARG A 90 -4.66 -6.68 -5.26
N MET A 91 -3.89 -6.13 -4.32
CA MET A 91 -2.53 -5.73 -4.58
C MET A 91 -1.59 -6.34 -3.53
N ALA A 92 -0.46 -6.82 -3.98
CA ALA A 92 0.57 -7.30 -3.07
C ALA A 92 1.50 -6.15 -2.70
N VAL A 93 1.81 -6.02 -1.42
CA VAL A 93 2.93 -5.22 -0.93
C VAL A 93 4.02 -6.19 -0.52
N THR A 94 5.24 -5.99 -0.99
CA THR A 94 6.38 -6.84 -0.63
C THR A 94 7.52 -6.01 -0.06
N GLU A 95 8.26 -6.58 0.87
CA GLU A 95 9.52 -6.06 1.39
C GLU A 95 10.63 -7.06 1.03
N ASP A 96 11.57 -6.62 0.17
CA ASP A 96 12.67 -7.44 -0.35
C ASP A 96 12.21 -8.81 -0.89
N GLY A 97 11.08 -8.82 -1.62
CA GLY A 97 10.52 -10.02 -2.24
C GLY A 97 9.68 -10.92 -1.33
N ILE A 98 9.47 -10.53 -0.07
CA ILE A 98 8.58 -11.20 0.87
C ILE A 98 7.29 -10.38 1.01
N LYS A 99 6.13 -11.04 0.85
CA LYS A 99 4.83 -10.39 1.01
C LYS A 99 4.63 -9.87 2.42
N HIS A 100 4.25 -8.62 2.54
CA HIS A 100 3.90 -7.98 3.82
C HIS A 100 2.53 -8.42 4.30
N GLU A 101 2.47 -8.98 5.49
CA GLU A 101 1.29 -9.67 6.00
C GLU A 101 0.44 -8.82 6.95
N GLY A 102 -0.21 -7.79 6.42
CA GLY A 102 -1.12 -6.89 7.14
C GLY A 102 -2.37 -6.49 6.35
N GLN A 103 -2.49 -6.91 5.07
CA GLN A 103 -3.57 -6.45 4.18
C GLN A 103 -4.97 -6.96 4.58
N GLN A 104 -5.07 -8.19 5.08
CA GLN A 104 -6.35 -8.89 5.31
C GLN A 104 -7.17 -8.38 6.50
N TRP A 105 -6.64 -7.48 7.32
CA TRP A 105 -7.38 -7.02 8.50
C TRP A 105 -8.60 -6.16 8.15
N GLY A 106 -8.59 -5.50 7.04
CA GLY A 106 -9.70 -4.67 6.53
C GLY A 106 -9.19 -3.41 5.88
N ASP A 107 -10.15 -2.69 5.36
CA ASP A 107 -9.95 -1.45 4.62
C ASP A 107 -9.59 -0.30 5.56
N ASP A 108 -9.97 -0.44 6.80
CA ASP A 108 -9.87 0.51 7.90
C ASP A 108 -8.58 0.41 8.70
N HIS A 109 -7.58 -0.32 8.20
CA HIS A 109 -6.30 -0.52 8.88
C HIS A 109 -5.13 -0.17 7.97
N GLY A 110 -4.09 0.49 8.52
CA GLY A 110 -2.86 0.81 7.80
C GLY A 110 -1.92 -0.37 7.60
N LEU A 111 -0.78 -0.11 6.98
CA LEU A 111 0.35 -1.03 6.89
C LEU A 111 1.48 -0.56 7.79
N GLU A 112 2.09 -1.49 8.51
CA GLU A 112 3.18 -1.25 9.44
C GLU A 112 4.52 -1.33 8.69
N ILE A 113 4.93 -0.21 8.09
CA ILE A 113 6.14 -0.11 7.27
C ILE A 113 6.89 1.18 7.61
N ASP A 114 8.11 1.05 8.08
CA ASP A 114 9.02 2.18 8.28
C ASP A 114 9.47 2.74 6.91
N GLN A 115 8.90 3.86 6.49
CA GLN A 115 9.23 4.48 5.21
C GLN A 115 10.67 5.01 5.13
N PHE A 116 11.30 5.32 6.28
CA PHE A 116 12.68 5.79 6.33
C PHE A 116 13.70 4.66 6.16
N ALA A 117 13.26 3.40 6.39
CA ALA A 117 14.05 2.21 6.10
C ALA A 117 14.04 1.84 4.61
N VAL A 118 13.06 2.33 3.83
CA VAL A 118 12.91 2.00 2.41
C VAL A 118 13.93 2.76 1.57
N ASP A 119 14.76 2.02 0.82
CA ASP A 119 15.77 2.58 -0.08
C ASP A 119 15.18 2.93 -1.46
N ARG A 120 14.19 2.17 -1.93
CA ARG A 120 13.43 2.44 -3.16
C ARG A 120 12.11 1.66 -3.16
N ALA A 121 11.16 2.12 -3.95
CA ALA A 121 9.92 1.41 -4.22
C ALA A 121 9.75 1.17 -5.72
N GLU A 122 9.19 0.02 -6.10
CA GLU A 122 8.77 -0.29 -7.46
C GLU A 122 7.28 -0.60 -7.46
N ILE A 123 6.55 0.07 -8.34
CA ILE A 123 5.12 -0.12 -8.51
C ILE A 123 4.90 -0.77 -9.86
N ILE A 124 4.47 -2.03 -9.85
CA ILE A 124 4.15 -2.80 -11.04
C ILE A 124 2.64 -2.84 -11.18
N LYS A 125 2.12 -2.35 -12.29
CA LYS A 125 0.68 -2.29 -12.56
C LYS A 125 0.28 -3.38 -13.54
N GLY A 126 -0.89 -3.95 -13.34
CA GLY A 126 -1.40 -4.99 -14.22
C GLY A 126 -1.22 -6.42 -13.69
N PRO A 127 -1.26 -7.45 -14.56
CA PRO A 127 -1.32 -8.86 -14.14
C PRO A 127 0.02 -9.36 -13.61
N ALA A 128 0.35 -8.98 -12.38
CA ALA A 128 1.61 -9.32 -11.71
C ALA A 128 1.56 -10.64 -10.92
N ALA A 129 0.39 -11.28 -10.81
CA ALA A 129 0.21 -12.51 -10.04
C ALA A 129 1.11 -13.67 -10.48
N LEU A 130 1.60 -13.65 -11.72
CA LEU A 130 2.53 -14.66 -12.22
C LEU A 130 3.77 -14.81 -11.35
N LEU A 131 4.41 -13.71 -10.96
CA LEU A 131 5.64 -13.72 -10.16
C LEU A 131 5.38 -13.65 -8.67
N TYR A 132 4.30 -12.97 -8.25
CA TYR A 132 4.03 -12.63 -6.85
C TYR A 132 2.90 -13.47 -6.22
N GLY A 133 2.20 -14.30 -7.01
CA GLY A 133 1.15 -15.20 -6.53
C GLY A 133 -0.20 -14.52 -6.30
N SER A 134 -0.98 -15.11 -5.41
CA SER A 134 -2.27 -14.57 -4.97
C SER A 134 -2.14 -13.12 -4.49
N ASP A 135 -3.20 -12.33 -4.64
CA ASP A 135 -3.34 -10.94 -4.21
C ASP A 135 -2.64 -9.89 -5.09
N ALA A 136 -1.96 -10.30 -6.18
CA ALA A 136 -1.34 -9.38 -7.13
C ALA A 136 -2.19 -9.16 -8.40
N ILE A 137 -3.51 -9.07 -8.26
CA ILE A 137 -4.45 -8.85 -9.38
C ILE A 137 -4.32 -7.44 -9.95
N GLY A 138 -4.31 -6.43 -9.09
CA GLY A 138 -4.23 -5.02 -9.47
C GLY A 138 -2.81 -4.54 -9.71
N GLY A 139 -1.85 -5.24 -9.14
CA GLY A 139 -0.44 -4.90 -9.21
C GLY A 139 0.33 -5.22 -7.94
N VAL A 140 1.56 -4.75 -7.90
CA VAL A 140 2.49 -4.98 -6.78
C VAL A 140 3.20 -3.69 -6.41
N LEU A 141 3.33 -3.45 -5.13
CA LEU A 141 4.24 -2.47 -4.56
C LEU A 141 5.42 -3.22 -3.93
N ASN A 142 6.57 -3.19 -4.59
CA ASN A 142 7.82 -3.74 -4.07
C ASN A 142 8.58 -2.67 -3.31
N LEU A 143 8.86 -2.90 -2.06
CA LEU A 143 9.69 -2.07 -1.21
C LEU A 143 11.04 -2.75 -1.02
N PHE A 144 12.09 -2.00 -1.22
CA PHE A 144 13.45 -2.50 -1.06
C PHE A 144 14.15 -1.73 0.04
N SER A 145 14.69 -2.48 1.00
CA SER A 145 15.47 -1.99 2.12
C SER A 145 16.83 -2.71 2.20
N ASN A 146 17.33 -3.14 1.03
CA ASN A 146 18.45 -4.07 0.89
C ASN A 146 19.74 -3.41 0.36
N HIS A 147 19.85 -2.09 0.50
CA HIS A 147 21.11 -1.40 0.16
C HIS A 147 22.29 -2.00 0.92
N ILE A 148 23.35 -2.36 0.19
CA ILE A 148 24.60 -2.86 0.76
C ILE A 148 25.55 -1.68 0.93
N PRO A 149 25.97 -1.35 2.16
CA PRO A 149 26.94 -0.29 2.40
C PRO A 149 28.22 -0.47 1.61
N THR A 150 28.71 0.62 1.04
CA THR A 150 29.97 0.64 0.28
C THR A 150 31.14 1.16 1.12
N GLU A 151 30.83 2.05 2.07
CA GLU A 151 31.82 2.66 2.95
C GLU A 151 32.00 1.87 4.25
N ARG A 152 33.06 2.16 5.01
CA ARG A 152 33.26 1.58 6.34
C ARG A 152 32.22 2.05 7.34
N LEU A 153 31.71 3.25 7.14
CA LEU A 153 30.64 3.87 7.89
C LEU A 153 29.91 4.85 6.97
N GLU A 154 28.63 4.67 6.83
CA GLU A 154 27.69 5.57 6.15
C GLU A 154 26.41 5.64 6.95
N GLY A 155 25.67 6.72 6.83
CA GLY A 155 24.42 6.84 7.55
C GLY A 155 23.67 8.12 7.27
N ALA A 156 22.51 8.23 7.91
CA ALA A 156 21.67 9.42 7.87
C ALA A 156 20.97 9.64 9.21
N VAL A 157 20.81 10.88 9.57
CA VAL A 157 19.97 11.29 10.71
C VAL A 157 18.99 12.32 10.19
N GLN A 158 17.71 12.15 10.51
CA GLN A 158 16.63 12.99 10.00
C GLN A 158 15.72 13.43 11.14
N LEU A 159 15.35 14.70 11.11
CA LEU A 159 14.30 15.29 11.93
C LEU A 159 13.20 15.81 11.02
N PHE A 160 11.95 15.52 11.35
CA PHE A 160 10.82 15.94 10.53
C PHE A 160 9.61 16.29 11.40
N GLY A 161 8.74 17.11 10.84
CA GLY A 161 7.53 17.52 11.51
C GLY A 161 6.44 17.97 10.54
N ARG A 162 5.19 17.98 11.03
CA ARG A 162 3.99 18.40 10.30
C ARG A 162 3.14 19.33 11.17
N SER A 163 2.59 20.37 10.57
CA SER A 163 1.85 21.39 11.31
C SER A 163 0.38 21.01 11.60
N ASN A 164 -0.26 20.23 10.73
CA ASN A 164 -1.68 19.92 10.85
C ASN A 164 -1.99 19.10 12.10
N ASN A 165 -1.21 18.06 12.35
CA ASN A 165 -1.33 17.15 13.50
C ASN A 165 -0.16 17.28 14.48
N GLU A 166 0.62 18.36 14.41
CA GLU A 166 1.80 18.60 15.27
C GLU A 166 2.73 17.39 15.36
N GLN A 167 2.88 16.67 14.25
CA GLN A 167 3.76 15.51 14.19
C GLN A 167 5.22 15.94 14.38
N LEU A 168 5.92 15.16 15.19
CA LEU A 168 7.38 15.22 15.32
C LEU A 168 7.93 13.83 15.11
N GLY A 169 8.99 13.74 14.36
CA GLY A 169 9.65 12.49 14.07
C GLY A 169 11.16 12.62 14.01
N PHE A 170 11.80 11.52 14.32
CA PHE A 170 13.22 11.31 14.26
C PHE A 170 13.51 9.99 13.58
N SER A 171 14.45 9.95 12.64
CA SER A 171 14.95 8.71 12.05
C SER A 171 16.48 8.74 12.02
N ALA A 172 17.09 7.61 12.37
CA ALA A 172 18.53 7.41 12.29
C ALA A 172 18.82 6.08 11.60
N LYS A 173 19.73 6.12 10.63
CA LYS A 173 20.19 4.97 9.85
C LYS A 173 21.70 4.96 9.85
N VAL A 174 22.30 3.83 10.14
CA VAL A 174 23.73 3.62 10.12
C VAL A 174 24.05 2.29 9.46
N GLY A 175 25.08 2.25 8.67
CA GLY A 175 25.58 1.04 8.04
C GLY A 175 27.07 1.10 7.81
N GLY A 176 27.67 -0.04 7.48
CA GLY A 176 29.08 -0.08 7.15
C GLY A 176 29.51 -1.43 6.60
N ARG A 177 30.65 -1.40 5.91
CA ARG A 177 31.23 -2.58 5.29
C ARG A 177 32.64 -2.87 5.80
N LEU A 178 32.88 -4.10 6.20
CA LEU A 178 34.17 -4.62 6.66
C LEU A 178 34.58 -5.81 5.78
N GLY A 179 35.27 -5.49 4.68
CA GLY A 179 35.61 -6.47 3.67
C GLY A 179 34.37 -7.02 2.96
N LYS A 180 34.06 -8.30 3.16
CA LYS A 180 32.86 -8.94 2.58
C LYS A 180 31.64 -8.90 3.50
N TRP A 181 31.82 -8.56 4.76
CA TRP A 181 30.74 -8.43 5.73
C TRP A 181 30.21 -7.00 5.76
N PHE A 182 28.90 -6.86 5.94
CA PHE A 182 28.27 -5.59 6.11
C PHE A 182 27.19 -5.65 7.20
N TYR A 183 26.84 -4.49 7.72
CA TYR A 183 25.79 -4.32 8.71
C TYR A 183 24.99 -3.05 8.43
N ARG A 184 23.74 -3.05 8.82
CA ARG A 184 22.86 -1.86 8.85
C ARG A 184 22.00 -1.90 10.10
N ALA A 185 21.67 -0.72 10.61
CA ALA A 185 20.65 -0.54 11.63
C ALA A 185 19.88 0.73 11.34
N ASN A 186 18.58 0.73 11.57
CA ASN A 186 17.76 1.93 11.53
C ASN A 186 16.78 1.94 12.71
N MET A 187 16.40 3.16 13.11
CA MET A 187 15.39 3.42 14.12
C MET A 187 14.60 4.65 13.71
N THR A 188 13.27 4.56 13.79
CA THR A 188 12.36 5.67 13.52
C THR A 188 11.38 5.82 14.69
N LEU A 189 11.18 7.06 15.13
CA LEU A 189 10.27 7.43 16.19
C LEU A 189 9.36 8.55 15.69
N ILE A 190 8.06 8.38 15.78
CA ILE A 190 7.05 9.35 15.36
C ILE A 190 6.03 9.51 16.49
N ASP A 191 5.67 10.74 16.78
CA ASP A 191 4.58 11.11 17.68
C ASP A 191 3.74 12.21 17.06
N TYR A 192 2.42 12.08 17.06
CA TYR A 192 1.50 13.06 16.48
C TYR A 192 0.26 13.27 17.31
N ALA A 193 -0.24 14.50 17.27
CA ALA A 193 -1.48 14.94 17.91
C ALA A 193 -2.68 14.72 17.02
N ASP A 194 -3.86 15.01 17.54
CA ASP A 194 -5.10 15.08 16.78
C ASP A 194 -4.97 16.02 15.56
N TYR A 195 -5.43 15.57 14.41
CA TYR A 195 -5.32 16.36 13.19
C TYR A 195 -6.47 17.35 13.01
N LYS A 196 -6.21 18.42 12.25
CA LYS A 196 -7.17 19.48 11.96
C LYS A 196 -7.86 19.23 10.63
N VAL A 197 -9.17 19.54 10.63
CA VAL A 197 -9.99 19.63 9.43
C VAL A 197 -10.43 21.08 9.19
N PRO A 198 -10.71 21.50 7.93
CA PRO A 198 -11.05 22.89 7.61
C PRO A 198 -12.54 23.18 7.90
N THR A 199 -12.98 22.87 9.09
CA THR A 199 -14.33 23.15 9.60
C THR A 199 -14.34 23.21 11.12
N ASP A 200 -15.27 23.92 11.71
CA ASP A 200 -15.48 23.99 13.16
C ASP A 200 -16.58 23.04 13.65
N SER A 201 -17.26 22.35 12.73
CA SER A 201 -18.35 21.42 13.04
C SER A 201 -18.48 20.36 11.96
N ILE A 202 -18.96 19.19 12.37
CA ILE A 202 -19.31 18.07 11.49
C ILE A 202 -20.74 17.60 11.81
N GLN A 203 -21.41 17.02 10.82
CA GLN A 203 -22.69 16.37 11.04
C GLN A 203 -22.49 14.86 11.17
N TYR A 204 -22.61 14.36 12.40
CA TYR A 204 -22.56 12.93 12.69
C TYR A 204 -23.99 12.40 12.83
N TYR A 205 -24.47 11.64 11.84
CA TYR A 205 -25.88 11.25 11.71
C TYR A 205 -26.82 12.48 11.77
N SER A 206 -27.62 12.59 12.83
CA SER A 206 -28.52 13.73 13.07
C SER A 206 -27.92 14.80 14.01
N TYR A 207 -26.73 14.61 14.54
CA TYR A 207 -26.10 15.51 15.49
C TYR A 207 -25.06 16.40 14.82
N TYR A 208 -25.07 17.69 15.19
CA TYR A 208 -23.98 18.60 14.88
C TYR A 208 -22.97 18.61 16.03
N ILE A 209 -21.75 18.21 15.72
CA ILE A 209 -20.65 18.13 16.66
C ILE A 209 -19.74 19.32 16.40
N LYS A 210 -19.59 20.20 17.39
CA LYS A 210 -18.63 21.29 17.34
C LYS A 210 -17.23 20.77 17.64
N LEU A 211 -16.28 21.06 16.76
CA LEU A 211 -14.89 20.69 16.91
C LEU A 211 -14.14 21.77 17.68
N LYS A 212 -13.34 21.37 18.67
CA LYS A 212 -12.45 22.28 19.37
C LYS A 212 -11.22 22.54 18.52
N ASP A 213 -10.97 23.80 18.18
CA ASP A 213 -9.86 24.25 17.34
C ASP A 213 -9.81 23.55 15.95
N GLY A 214 -10.96 23.08 15.44
CA GLY A 214 -11.05 22.33 14.18
C GLY A 214 -10.39 20.95 14.24
N ARG A 215 -10.16 20.36 15.43
CA ARG A 215 -9.49 19.07 15.59
C ARG A 215 -10.49 17.94 15.73
N LEU A 216 -10.15 16.83 15.10
CA LEU A 216 -10.82 15.56 15.33
C LEU A 216 -10.19 14.87 16.53
N ARG A 217 -10.94 14.82 17.62
CA ARG A 217 -10.55 14.16 18.86
C ARG A 217 -10.17 12.69 18.63
N ASN A 218 -9.21 12.21 19.45
CA ASN A 218 -8.77 10.82 19.48
C ASN A 218 -8.25 10.31 18.12
N THR A 219 -7.53 11.18 17.40
CA THR A 219 -6.83 10.82 16.16
C THR A 219 -5.31 10.92 16.32
N ALA A 220 -4.85 11.17 17.52
CA ALA A 220 -3.45 11.14 17.90
C ALA A 220 -2.88 9.73 17.85
N GLY A 221 -1.55 9.64 17.78
CA GLY A 221 -0.87 8.35 17.76
C GLY A 221 0.64 8.46 17.79
N LEU A 222 1.28 7.31 17.74
CA LEU A 222 2.74 7.17 17.73
C LEU A 222 3.17 5.95 16.92
N GLU A 223 4.40 6.00 16.39
CA GLU A 223 5.07 4.90 15.70
C GLU A 223 6.48 4.74 16.24
N ARG A 224 6.94 3.50 16.35
CA ARG A 224 8.28 3.14 16.78
C ARG A 224 8.75 1.96 15.95
N ASP A 225 9.73 2.21 15.10
CA ASP A 225 10.26 1.22 14.19
C ASP A 225 11.74 1.03 14.43
N GLY A 226 12.19 -0.19 14.22
CA GLY A 226 13.60 -0.50 14.29
C GLY A 226 13.95 -1.71 13.43
N SER A 227 15.14 -1.71 12.83
CA SER A 227 15.66 -2.89 12.18
C SER A 227 17.17 -2.99 12.29
N VAL A 228 17.64 -4.25 12.24
CA VAL A 228 19.07 -4.58 12.14
C VAL A 228 19.23 -5.62 11.04
N MET A 229 20.25 -5.42 10.21
CA MET A 229 20.64 -6.33 9.15
C MET A 229 22.14 -6.61 9.24
N VAL A 230 22.51 -7.88 9.08
CA VAL A 230 23.89 -8.31 8.93
C VAL A 230 23.98 -9.22 7.71
N GLY A 231 24.99 -9.02 6.88
CA GLY A 231 25.12 -9.81 5.67
C GLY A 231 26.57 -10.00 5.21
N TYR A 232 26.70 -10.90 4.26
CA TYR A 232 27.95 -11.24 3.57
C TYR A 232 27.74 -11.03 2.07
N ALA A 233 28.56 -10.20 1.46
CA ALA A 233 28.57 -9.91 0.02
C ALA A 233 29.91 -10.32 -0.59
N GLY A 234 29.96 -11.56 -1.11
CA GLY A 234 31.08 -12.10 -1.87
C GLY A 234 30.89 -11.89 -3.37
N TYR A 235 31.86 -12.40 -4.18
CA TYR A 235 31.83 -12.24 -5.63
C TYR A 235 30.65 -12.96 -6.33
N ARG A 236 30.30 -14.16 -5.85
CA ARG A 236 29.22 -15.01 -6.42
C ARG A 236 28.16 -15.39 -5.40
N PHE A 237 28.36 -15.04 -4.16
CA PHE A 237 27.50 -15.43 -3.07
C PHE A 237 27.18 -14.22 -2.20
N HIS A 238 25.92 -13.98 -1.98
CA HIS A 238 25.39 -12.97 -1.08
C HIS A 238 24.41 -13.63 -0.12
N THR A 239 24.45 -13.24 1.14
CA THR A 239 23.42 -13.63 2.11
C THR A 239 23.29 -12.55 3.17
N ASP A 240 22.08 -12.30 3.63
CA ASP A 240 21.79 -11.41 4.74
C ASP A 240 20.66 -11.95 5.61
N LEU A 241 20.65 -11.46 6.83
CA LEU A 241 19.60 -11.67 7.82
C LEU A 241 19.18 -10.30 8.35
N ARG A 242 17.90 -10.00 8.25
CA ARG A 242 17.29 -8.79 8.80
C ARG A 242 16.24 -9.15 9.84
N VAL A 243 16.29 -8.45 10.95
CA VAL A 243 15.23 -8.44 11.98
C VAL A 243 14.68 -7.03 12.04
N SER A 244 13.38 -6.88 11.91
CA SER A 244 12.69 -5.59 12.05
C SER A 244 11.44 -5.73 12.89
N ASP A 245 11.12 -4.67 13.62
CA ASP A 245 9.91 -4.56 14.42
C ASP A 245 9.29 -3.19 14.19
N SER A 246 7.99 -3.17 13.89
CA SER A 246 7.22 -1.95 13.68
C SER A 246 6.06 -1.93 14.67
N TYR A 247 6.04 -0.93 15.54
CA TYR A 247 4.98 -0.71 16.51
C TYR A 247 4.25 0.60 16.20
N ALA A 248 2.92 0.54 16.11
CA ALA A 248 2.07 1.71 15.98
C ALA A 248 0.91 1.65 16.98
N LYS A 249 0.55 2.80 17.54
CA LYS A 249 -0.66 3.00 18.32
C LYS A 249 -1.38 4.24 17.83
N SER A 250 -2.69 4.14 17.60
CA SER A 250 -3.52 5.26 17.12
C SER A 250 -4.95 5.16 17.63
N GLY A 251 -5.53 6.30 17.95
CA GLY A 251 -6.93 6.40 18.28
C GLY A 251 -7.81 6.44 17.01
N PHE A 252 -9.11 6.30 17.22
CA PHE A 252 -10.15 6.47 16.21
C PHE A 252 -11.08 7.61 16.59
N PHE A 253 -11.35 8.49 15.62
CA PHE A 253 -12.41 9.47 15.78
C PHE A 253 -13.77 8.76 15.73
N ALA A 254 -14.71 9.24 16.52
CA ALA A 254 -16.01 8.64 16.80
C ALA A 254 -15.92 7.34 17.62
N ASN A 255 -16.79 7.24 18.60
CA ASN A 255 -16.87 6.05 19.43
C ASN A 255 -17.23 4.84 18.54
N ALA A 256 -16.48 3.74 18.66
CA ALA A 256 -16.70 2.49 17.95
C ALA A 256 -18.12 1.93 18.12
N HIS A 257 -18.78 2.23 19.20
CA HIS A 257 -20.16 1.84 19.44
C HIS A 257 -21.18 2.74 18.74
N GLY A 258 -20.76 3.69 17.93
CA GLY A 258 -21.42 4.46 16.84
C GLY A 258 -22.89 4.85 16.95
N LEU A 259 -23.62 4.14 17.77
CA LEU A 259 -25.06 4.31 17.95
C LEU A 259 -25.40 5.32 19.07
N GLU A 260 -24.45 5.63 19.94
CA GLU A 260 -24.62 6.60 21.03
C GLU A 260 -23.35 7.43 21.23
N VAL A 261 -23.08 8.31 20.28
CA VAL A 261 -22.06 9.35 20.51
C VAL A 261 -22.61 10.30 21.56
N ARG A 262 -22.15 10.16 22.79
CA ARG A 262 -22.39 11.19 23.79
C ARG A 262 -21.56 12.41 23.40
N LEU A 263 -22.18 13.56 23.29
CA LEU A 263 -21.49 14.84 23.05
C LEU A 263 -20.34 15.07 24.05
N SER A 264 -20.50 14.56 25.28
CA SER A 264 -19.48 14.55 26.31
C SER A 264 -18.25 13.70 25.95
N ASP A 265 -18.40 12.64 25.15
CA ASP A 265 -17.32 11.71 24.86
C ASP A 265 -16.44 12.21 23.71
N ILE A 266 -16.90 13.20 22.96
CA ILE A 266 -16.18 13.80 21.83
C ILE A 266 -15.37 15.03 22.25
N ASP A 267 -15.67 15.65 23.38
CA ASP A 267 -15.14 16.96 23.79
C ASP A 267 -14.15 16.91 24.95
N TYR A 268 -13.88 15.75 25.55
CA TYR A 268 -13.04 15.62 26.73
C TYR A 268 -11.70 14.97 26.46
N ASP A 269 -10.84 15.65 25.69
CA ASP A 269 -9.42 15.36 25.67
C ASP A 269 -8.73 16.09 26.82
N ARG A 270 -7.95 15.37 27.60
CA ARG A 270 -7.00 15.98 28.54
C ARG A 270 -5.91 16.72 27.78
N SER A 271 -5.53 16.17 26.63
CA SER A 271 -4.50 16.69 25.75
C SER A 271 -4.83 16.26 24.31
N ARG A 272 -4.46 17.05 23.35
CA ARG A 272 -4.54 16.71 21.91
C ARG A 272 -3.57 15.61 21.47
N ARG A 273 -2.78 15.04 22.38
CA ARG A 273 -1.87 13.90 22.17
C ARG A 273 -2.31 12.65 22.91
N ASP A 274 -3.44 12.71 23.63
CA ASP A 274 -3.99 11.55 24.31
C ASP A 274 -4.56 10.57 23.26
N VAL A 275 -4.35 9.29 23.52
CA VAL A 275 -4.96 8.19 22.77
C VAL A 275 -5.89 7.46 23.74
N ASP A 276 -7.14 7.87 23.70
CA ASP A 276 -8.23 7.31 24.50
C ASP A 276 -8.94 6.17 23.75
N LEU A 277 -9.94 5.57 24.38
CA LEU A 277 -10.82 4.60 23.73
C LEU A 277 -11.77 5.30 22.73
N PRO A 278 -12.01 4.71 21.55
CA PRO A 278 -11.41 3.49 21.03
C PRO A 278 -10.02 3.75 20.41
N TYR A 279 -9.13 2.77 20.55
CA TYR A 279 -7.83 2.81 19.89
C TYR A 279 -7.40 1.41 19.42
N GLN A 280 -6.44 1.39 18.53
CA GLN A 280 -5.69 0.19 18.19
C GLN A 280 -4.20 0.36 18.50
N TRP A 281 -3.55 -0.75 18.72
CA TRP A 281 -2.11 -0.85 18.55
C TRP A 281 -1.76 -2.12 17.79
N VAL A 282 -0.65 -2.06 17.09
CA VAL A 282 -0.12 -3.17 16.30
C VAL A 282 1.38 -3.26 16.50
N ASN A 283 1.87 -4.49 16.60
CA ASN A 283 3.29 -4.81 16.58
C ASN A 283 3.55 -5.84 15.49
N HIS A 284 4.45 -5.54 14.57
CA HIS A 284 4.78 -6.39 13.45
C HIS A 284 6.27 -6.75 13.45
N LEU A 285 6.59 -7.88 14.06
CA LEU A 285 7.93 -8.46 14.06
C LEU A 285 8.17 -9.22 12.75
N LYS A 286 9.31 -8.97 12.10
CA LYS A 286 9.72 -9.65 10.86
C LYS A 286 11.17 -10.10 10.97
N VAL A 287 11.42 -11.35 10.58
CA VAL A 287 12.77 -11.94 10.44
C VAL A 287 12.88 -12.45 9.01
N LEU A 288 13.74 -11.83 8.22
CA LEU A 288 13.93 -12.13 6.80
C LEU A 288 15.37 -12.58 6.56
N SER A 289 15.54 -13.66 5.84
CA SER A 289 16.82 -14.10 5.30
C SER A 289 16.74 -14.12 3.78
N HIS A 290 17.69 -13.45 3.16
CA HIS A 290 17.89 -13.48 1.71
C HIS A 290 19.23 -14.11 1.38
N THR A 291 19.25 -15.01 0.41
CA THR A 291 20.47 -15.64 -0.09
C THR A 291 20.44 -15.69 -1.61
N SER A 292 21.50 -15.24 -2.24
CA SER A 292 21.69 -15.28 -3.69
C SER A 292 23.03 -15.94 -4.03
N TRP A 293 22.98 -16.89 -4.94
CA TRP A 293 24.17 -17.52 -5.49
C TRP A 293 24.17 -17.37 -7.01
N GLN A 294 25.15 -16.67 -7.52
CA GLN A 294 25.26 -16.32 -8.93
C GLN A 294 26.44 -17.03 -9.59
N THR A 295 26.21 -17.57 -10.77
CA THR A 295 27.23 -18.07 -11.68
C THR A 295 27.12 -17.34 -13.03
N ASP A 296 27.97 -17.71 -13.99
CA ASP A 296 27.90 -17.11 -15.33
C ASP A 296 26.64 -17.53 -16.11
N LEU A 297 25.99 -18.64 -15.74
CA LEU A 297 24.83 -19.23 -16.41
C LEU A 297 23.52 -19.09 -15.62
N TRP A 298 23.60 -19.06 -14.30
CA TRP A 298 22.40 -19.06 -13.47
C TRP A 298 22.59 -18.27 -12.18
N THR A 299 21.46 -17.80 -11.67
CA THR A 299 21.33 -17.19 -10.34
C THR A 299 20.25 -17.95 -9.58
N LEU A 300 20.59 -18.46 -8.40
CA LEU A 300 19.66 -19.04 -7.45
C LEU A 300 19.40 -18.03 -6.33
N GLU A 301 18.14 -17.75 -6.07
CA GLU A 301 17.71 -16.88 -4.97
C GLU A 301 16.83 -17.67 -4.01
N ALA A 302 17.05 -17.51 -2.72
CA ALA A 302 16.24 -18.11 -1.67
C ALA A 302 15.91 -17.06 -0.61
N ASN A 303 14.63 -16.87 -0.35
CA ASN A 303 14.10 -15.98 0.67
C ASN A 303 13.30 -16.79 1.68
N VAL A 304 13.64 -16.68 2.95
CA VAL A 304 12.88 -17.29 4.05
C VAL A 304 12.51 -16.21 5.04
N ALA A 305 11.26 -16.17 5.45
CA ALA A 305 10.81 -15.16 6.40
C ALA A 305 9.83 -15.73 7.42
N TYR A 306 9.95 -15.23 8.63
CA TYR A 306 8.94 -15.34 9.68
C TYR A 306 8.41 -13.96 10.00
N GLN A 307 7.07 -13.82 10.06
CA GLN A 307 6.39 -12.60 10.44
C GLN A 307 5.40 -12.91 11.55
N ASN A 308 5.31 -12.02 12.53
CA ASN A 308 4.23 -12.05 13.53
C ASN A 308 3.59 -10.68 13.61
N ASN A 309 2.33 -10.59 13.20
CA ASN A 309 1.51 -9.39 13.32
C ASN A 309 0.54 -9.57 14.48
N LEU A 310 0.79 -8.85 15.56
CA LEU A 310 -0.07 -8.81 16.74
C LEU A 310 -0.80 -7.47 16.76
N ARG A 311 -2.13 -7.52 16.66
CA ARG A 311 -3.00 -6.35 16.70
C ARG A 311 -4.02 -6.48 17.82
N GLU A 312 -4.21 -5.40 18.56
CA GLU A 312 -5.31 -5.25 19.52
C GLU A 312 -6.11 -3.98 19.22
N GLU A 313 -7.41 -4.14 19.24
CA GLU A 313 -8.39 -3.07 19.20
C GLU A 313 -9.08 -3.01 20.55
N ARG A 314 -9.14 -1.82 21.13
CA ARG A 314 -9.69 -1.60 22.46
C ARG A 314 -10.77 -0.55 22.39
N SER A 315 -11.93 -0.88 22.99
CA SER A 315 -13.11 -0.03 23.05
C SER A 315 -13.69 -0.03 24.46
N GLU A 316 -14.54 0.94 24.74
CA GLU A 316 -15.30 0.92 25.98
C GLU A 316 -16.20 -0.32 26.04
N PRO A 317 -16.22 -1.05 27.17
CA PRO A 317 -17.11 -2.20 27.30
C PRO A 317 -18.55 -1.72 27.47
N VAL A 318 -19.38 -1.95 26.44
CA VAL A 318 -20.82 -1.62 26.41
C VAL A 318 -21.62 -2.86 26.10
N SER A 319 -22.78 -2.97 26.72
CA SER A 319 -23.79 -3.98 26.34
C SER A 319 -24.32 -3.68 24.94
N HIS A 320 -24.47 -4.68 24.10
CA HIS A 320 -25.00 -4.53 22.76
C HIS A 320 -25.91 -5.70 22.41
N GLY A 321 -27.15 -5.43 22.01
CA GLY A 321 -28.14 -6.46 21.79
C GLY A 321 -28.34 -7.34 23.02
N TYR A 322 -28.08 -8.64 22.90
CA TYR A 322 -28.10 -9.58 24.02
C TYR A 322 -26.74 -9.77 24.70
N MET A 323 -25.70 -9.17 24.16
CA MET A 323 -24.36 -9.23 24.75
C MET A 323 -24.33 -8.47 26.07
N PRO A 324 -24.00 -9.13 27.19
CA PRO A 324 -23.80 -8.44 28.44
C PRO A 324 -22.58 -7.52 28.39
N LYS A 325 -22.50 -6.55 29.28
CA LYS A 325 -21.32 -5.67 29.36
C LYS A 325 -20.06 -6.51 29.58
N PRO A 326 -19.05 -6.42 28.70
CA PRO A 326 -17.79 -7.14 28.86
C PRO A 326 -16.99 -6.64 30.09
N ASP A 327 -16.12 -7.49 30.63
CA ASP A 327 -15.31 -7.16 31.84
C ASP A 327 -14.09 -6.28 31.51
N GLY A 328 -13.74 -6.06 30.25
CA GLY A 328 -12.55 -5.31 29.91
C GLY A 328 -12.63 -4.63 28.53
N THR A 329 -11.63 -3.80 28.26
CA THR A 329 -11.56 -2.96 27.06
C THR A 329 -11.07 -3.68 25.81
N LEU A 330 -10.58 -4.92 25.90
CA LEU A 330 -10.07 -5.67 24.76
C LEU A 330 -11.25 -6.13 23.88
N GLU A 331 -11.54 -5.36 22.84
CA GLU A 331 -12.58 -5.71 21.88
C GLU A 331 -12.13 -6.83 20.98
N ARG A 332 -11.00 -6.67 20.32
CA ARG A 332 -10.44 -7.66 19.38
C ARG A 332 -8.94 -7.79 19.55
N ARG A 333 -8.47 -9.00 19.39
CA ARG A 333 -7.05 -9.32 19.21
C ARG A 333 -6.91 -10.25 18.03
N PHE A 334 -5.92 -9.97 17.19
CA PHE A 334 -5.46 -10.84 16.12
C PHE A 334 -3.97 -11.08 16.30
N ASN A 335 -3.60 -12.34 16.44
CA ASN A 335 -2.19 -12.76 16.51
C ASN A 335 -1.92 -13.69 15.34
N LYS A 336 -1.39 -13.12 14.26
CA LYS A 336 -1.12 -13.84 13.03
C LYS A 336 0.39 -14.08 12.87
N SER A 337 0.77 -15.35 12.77
CA SER A 337 2.11 -15.77 12.39
C SER A 337 2.11 -16.23 10.94
N THR A 338 3.13 -15.85 10.19
CA THR A 338 3.33 -16.24 8.80
C THR A 338 4.75 -16.75 8.60
N LEU A 339 4.89 -17.92 8.02
CA LEU A 339 6.16 -18.48 7.57
C LEU A 339 6.15 -18.51 6.04
N THR A 340 7.14 -17.88 5.41
CA THR A 340 7.26 -17.81 3.95
C THR A 340 8.60 -18.39 3.52
N ALA A 341 8.61 -19.17 2.43
CA ALA A 341 9.82 -19.65 1.76
C ALA A 341 9.65 -19.56 0.24
N ASN A 342 10.52 -18.79 -0.40
CA ASN A 342 10.55 -18.59 -1.85
C ASN A 342 11.91 -19.00 -2.40
N ILE A 343 11.92 -19.82 -3.44
CA ILE A 343 13.13 -20.24 -4.14
C ILE A 343 12.94 -19.91 -5.62
N GLY A 344 13.85 -19.17 -6.20
CA GLY A 344 13.85 -18.77 -7.61
C GLY A 344 15.16 -19.13 -8.28
N LEU A 345 15.09 -19.66 -9.47
CA LEU A 345 16.21 -19.95 -10.34
C LEU A 345 16.06 -19.13 -11.63
N ARG A 346 17.10 -18.37 -11.97
CA ARG A 346 17.19 -17.63 -13.24
C ARG A 346 18.31 -18.23 -14.08
N LEU A 347 18.01 -18.57 -15.32
CA LEU A 347 18.92 -19.22 -16.25
C LEU A 347 19.07 -18.35 -17.52
N GLY A 348 20.29 -17.98 -17.86
CA GLY A 348 20.60 -17.41 -19.17
C GLY A 348 20.82 -18.54 -20.20
N LEU A 349 19.90 -18.69 -21.15
CA LEU A 349 19.98 -19.70 -22.21
C LEU A 349 20.41 -19.05 -23.54
N GLY A 350 21.71 -19.03 -23.78
CA GLY A 350 22.31 -18.30 -24.90
C GLY A 350 22.21 -16.77 -24.71
N GLU A 351 22.11 -16.02 -25.82
CA GLU A 351 22.03 -14.54 -25.82
C GLU A 351 20.59 -14.03 -25.84
N HIS A 352 19.62 -14.90 -26.01
CA HIS A 352 18.24 -14.50 -26.34
C HIS A 352 17.23 -14.83 -25.25
N HIS A 353 17.45 -15.83 -24.41
CA HIS A 353 16.47 -16.28 -23.42
C HIS A 353 16.97 -16.09 -21.98
N GLU A 354 16.11 -15.55 -21.15
CA GLU A 354 16.28 -15.52 -19.71
C GLU A 354 15.07 -16.23 -19.07
N LEU A 355 15.27 -17.51 -18.74
CA LEU A 355 14.25 -18.33 -18.10
C LEU A 355 14.31 -18.16 -16.59
N SER A 356 13.19 -17.84 -15.97
CA SER A 356 13.02 -17.81 -14.52
C SER A 356 12.00 -18.88 -14.13
N ALA A 357 12.34 -19.68 -13.11
CA ALA A 357 11.42 -20.64 -12.53
C ALA A 357 11.52 -20.58 -11.00
N GLY A 358 10.42 -20.82 -10.29
CA GLY A 358 10.46 -20.76 -8.85
C GLY A 358 9.32 -21.47 -8.15
N LEU A 359 9.53 -21.63 -6.84
CA LEU A 359 8.58 -22.21 -5.90
C LEU A 359 8.34 -21.21 -4.78
N ASN A 360 7.09 -21.06 -4.39
CA ASN A 360 6.67 -20.24 -3.26
C ASN A 360 5.88 -21.10 -2.28
N SER A 361 6.09 -20.89 -0.99
CA SER A 361 5.33 -21.53 0.08
C SER A 361 5.04 -20.50 1.16
N GLU A 362 3.82 -20.46 1.63
CA GLU A 362 3.38 -19.59 2.71
C GLU A 362 2.43 -20.35 3.63
N TYR A 363 2.73 -20.33 4.93
CA TYR A 363 1.84 -20.86 5.97
C TYR A 363 1.46 -19.75 6.92
N GLN A 364 0.17 -19.55 7.11
CA GLN A 364 -0.42 -18.57 8.01
C GLN A 364 -1.24 -19.25 9.10
N HIS A 365 -1.12 -18.72 10.31
CA HIS A 365 -1.92 -19.13 11.45
C HIS A 365 -2.35 -17.89 12.23
N ASN A 366 -3.66 -17.70 12.41
CA ASN A 366 -4.23 -16.60 13.18
C ASN A 366 -5.03 -17.10 14.37
N ARG A 367 -4.80 -16.46 15.53
CA ARG A 367 -5.61 -16.62 16.73
C ARG A 367 -6.26 -15.32 17.11
N ARG A 368 -7.58 -15.35 17.23
CA ARG A 368 -8.37 -14.23 17.74
C ARG A 368 -8.45 -14.22 19.26
N GLY A 369 -8.79 -13.07 19.82
CA GLY A 369 -9.14 -12.86 21.24
C GLY A 369 -10.03 -11.64 21.38
N GLY A 370 -10.41 -11.33 22.59
CA GLY A 370 -11.32 -10.23 22.91
C GLY A 370 -12.80 -10.65 22.86
N TRP A 371 -13.68 -9.72 23.25
CA TRP A 371 -15.11 -9.98 23.35
C TRP A 371 -15.86 -9.78 22.03
N GLY A 372 -15.33 -9.00 21.08
CA GLY A 372 -15.90 -8.80 19.74
C GLY A 372 -15.49 -9.88 18.76
N PHE A 373 -16.35 -10.16 17.79
CA PHE A 373 -16.10 -11.12 16.72
C PHE A 373 -16.31 -10.50 15.35
N ILE A 374 -15.36 -10.69 14.43
CA ILE A 374 -15.48 -10.36 13.02
C ILE A 374 -14.63 -11.28 12.13
N ILE A 375 -13.42 -11.65 12.55
CA ILE A 375 -12.53 -12.54 11.82
C ILE A 375 -12.32 -13.79 12.68
N PRO A 376 -12.58 -15.00 12.15
CA PRO A 376 -12.37 -16.25 12.86
C PRO A 376 -10.89 -16.61 13.05
N ASP A 377 -10.63 -17.60 13.90
CA ASP A 377 -9.37 -18.32 13.90
C ASP A 377 -9.19 -19.09 12.61
N PHE A 378 -7.99 -19.08 12.03
CA PHE A 378 -7.75 -19.77 10.77
C PHE A 378 -6.30 -20.22 10.59
N GLU A 379 -6.15 -21.18 9.68
CA GLU A 379 -4.88 -21.64 9.13
C GLU A 379 -4.98 -21.63 7.60
N THR A 380 -3.93 -21.18 6.93
CA THR A 380 -3.86 -21.21 5.47
C THR A 380 -2.47 -21.68 5.04
N LEU A 381 -2.40 -22.67 4.16
CA LEU A 381 -1.20 -23.11 3.47
C LEU A 381 -1.37 -22.77 1.98
N SER A 382 -0.44 -22.01 1.43
CA SER A 382 -0.38 -21.66 0.01
C SER A 382 0.91 -22.16 -0.60
N LEU A 383 0.83 -22.82 -1.76
CA LEU A 383 1.94 -23.34 -2.53
C LEU A 383 1.81 -22.85 -3.97
N GLY A 384 2.90 -22.35 -4.54
CA GLY A 384 2.95 -21.88 -5.92
C GLY A 384 4.20 -22.37 -6.66
N ALA A 385 4.04 -22.63 -7.95
CA ALA A 385 5.15 -22.93 -8.85
C ALA A 385 4.97 -22.16 -10.15
N TYR A 386 6.03 -21.52 -10.63
CA TYR A 386 5.98 -20.72 -11.85
C TYR A 386 7.17 -20.95 -12.76
N ALA A 387 6.96 -20.67 -14.06
CA ALA A 387 8.00 -20.55 -15.06
C ALA A 387 7.69 -19.32 -15.95
N PHE A 388 8.71 -18.54 -16.23
CA PHE A 388 8.61 -17.30 -17.00
C PHE A 388 9.84 -17.15 -17.88
N ASP A 389 9.64 -16.90 -19.16
CA ASP A 389 10.71 -16.65 -20.12
C ASP A 389 10.66 -15.22 -20.66
N ARG A 390 11.80 -14.60 -20.70
CA ARG A 390 12.01 -13.33 -21.40
C ARG A 390 12.87 -13.60 -22.62
N TRP A 391 12.28 -13.41 -23.79
CA TRP A 391 12.92 -13.65 -25.06
C TRP A 391 13.29 -12.33 -25.75
N THR A 392 14.58 -12.06 -25.91
CA THR A 392 15.14 -10.93 -26.64
C THR A 392 15.33 -11.32 -28.10
N LEU A 393 14.32 -11.05 -28.94
CA LEU A 393 14.37 -11.34 -30.39
C LEU A 393 15.34 -10.42 -31.12
N SER A 394 15.46 -9.18 -30.67
CA SER A 394 16.39 -8.19 -31.15
C SER A 394 16.57 -7.09 -30.11
N GLU A 395 17.48 -6.16 -30.33
CA GLU A 395 17.62 -4.96 -29.46
C GLU A 395 16.31 -4.16 -29.34
N LYS A 396 15.44 -4.24 -30.38
CA LYS A 396 14.19 -3.49 -30.45
C LYS A 396 12.97 -4.28 -29.97
N LEU A 397 13.00 -5.61 -30.02
CA LEU A 397 11.82 -6.44 -29.77
C LEU A 397 12.11 -7.48 -28.70
N LYS A 398 11.37 -7.38 -27.60
CA LYS A 398 11.39 -8.35 -26.50
C LYS A 398 9.99 -8.92 -26.31
N LEU A 399 9.92 -10.21 -26.13
CA LEU A 399 8.71 -10.94 -25.76
C LEU A 399 8.88 -11.48 -24.34
N ASN A 400 7.80 -11.67 -23.64
CA ASN A 400 7.78 -12.42 -22.40
C ASN A 400 6.52 -13.27 -22.32
N ALA A 401 6.64 -14.42 -21.68
CA ALA A 401 5.50 -15.26 -21.39
C ALA A 401 5.78 -16.11 -20.15
N GLY A 402 4.74 -16.47 -19.45
CA GLY A 402 4.89 -17.35 -18.30
C GLY A 402 3.57 -17.96 -17.85
N ILE A 403 3.72 -18.98 -17.03
CA ILE A 403 2.64 -19.73 -16.42
C ILE A 403 2.94 -19.99 -14.96
N ARG A 404 1.91 -20.02 -14.13
CA ARG A 404 2.01 -20.34 -12.71
C ARG A 404 0.81 -21.20 -12.30
N PHE A 405 1.07 -22.15 -11.42
CA PHE A 405 0.06 -22.93 -10.71
C PHE A 405 0.13 -22.61 -9.22
N ASP A 406 -1.02 -22.42 -8.59
CA ASP A 406 -1.16 -22.21 -7.16
C ASP A 406 -2.18 -23.17 -6.56
N HIS A 407 -1.86 -23.64 -5.37
CA HIS A 407 -2.76 -24.42 -4.50
C HIS A 407 -2.82 -23.74 -3.14
N ALA A 408 -4.02 -23.52 -2.61
CA ALA A 408 -4.22 -23.02 -1.26
C ALA A 408 -5.21 -23.90 -0.49
N HIS A 409 -4.86 -24.24 0.74
CA HIS A 409 -5.74 -24.92 1.69
C HIS A 409 -6.03 -23.98 2.85
N THR A 410 -7.31 -23.65 3.06
CA THR A 410 -7.76 -22.78 4.15
C THR A 410 -8.67 -23.56 5.09
N ARG A 411 -8.38 -23.50 6.37
CA ARG A 411 -9.22 -23.98 7.45
C ARG A 411 -9.62 -22.83 8.36
N ILE A 412 -10.90 -22.67 8.59
CA ILE A 412 -11.50 -21.73 9.53
C ILE A 412 -12.09 -22.54 10.67
N HIS A 413 -11.80 -22.13 11.91
CA HIS A 413 -12.31 -22.79 13.10
C HIS A 413 -13.66 -22.23 13.50
N SER A 414 -14.53 -23.10 14.02
CA SER A 414 -15.83 -22.67 14.54
C SER A 414 -15.68 -21.76 15.75
N TYR A 415 -16.59 -20.80 15.85
CA TYR A 415 -16.70 -19.91 17.00
C TYR A 415 -18.16 -19.71 17.37
N ASN A 416 -18.47 -19.87 18.65
CA ASN A 416 -19.74 -19.50 19.24
C ASN A 416 -19.56 -18.27 20.12
N ASP A 417 -20.60 -17.43 20.21
CA ASP A 417 -20.59 -16.30 21.13
C ASP A 417 -20.30 -16.76 22.56
N TRP A 418 -19.62 -15.91 23.33
CA TRP A 418 -19.29 -16.17 24.72
C TRP A 418 -20.49 -15.95 25.67
N PHE A 419 -21.63 -15.47 25.16
CA PHE A 419 -22.86 -15.20 25.88
C PHE A 419 -24.05 -15.91 25.25
N PRO A 420 -25.08 -16.28 26.05
CA PRO A 420 -26.28 -16.90 25.51
C PRO A 420 -27.24 -15.85 24.95
N THR A 421 -27.88 -16.17 23.83
CA THR A 421 -28.93 -15.36 23.19
C THR A 421 -30.28 -16.07 23.36
N PRO A 422 -31.35 -15.41 23.88
CA PRO A 422 -32.66 -15.98 24.00
C PRO A 422 -33.26 -16.36 22.65
N THR A 423 -33.91 -17.50 22.58
CA THR A 423 -34.67 -17.96 21.42
C THR A 423 -36.16 -17.65 21.57
N THR A 424 -36.91 -17.71 20.47
CA THR A 424 -38.38 -17.55 20.47
C THR A 424 -39.10 -18.59 21.28
N ASN A 425 -38.47 -19.73 21.57
CA ASN A 425 -39.06 -20.82 22.36
C ASN A 425 -38.83 -20.70 23.88
N GLY A 426 -38.16 -19.64 24.33
CA GLY A 426 -37.84 -19.38 25.72
C GLY A 426 -36.53 -20.01 26.21
N ASP A 427 -35.84 -20.77 25.36
CA ASP A 427 -34.51 -21.29 25.64
C ASP A 427 -33.44 -20.25 25.27
N SER A 428 -32.18 -20.49 25.63
CA SER A 428 -31.05 -19.68 25.25
C SER A 428 -29.99 -20.51 24.53
N VAL A 429 -29.40 -19.96 23.48
CA VAL A 429 -28.35 -20.62 22.69
C VAL A 429 -27.10 -19.73 22.57
N TYR A 430 -25.92 -20.35 22.54
CA TYR A 430 -24.69 -19.67 22.15
C TYR A 430 -24.65 -19.61 20.61
N VAL A 431 -24.88 -18.42 20.06
CA VAL A 431 -24.98 -18.25 18.61
C VAL A 431 -23.65 -18.60 17.95
N GLN A 432 -23.69 -19.51 16.99
CA GLN A 432 -22.51 -19.82 16.18
C GLN A 432 -22.26 -18.70 15.16
N ARG A 433 -21.16 -17.96 15.33
CA ARG A 433 -20.73 -16.88 14.42
C ARG A 433 -19.87 -17.40 13.28
N SER A 434 -19.14 -18.48 13.48
CA SER A 434 -18.35 -19.13 12.42
C SER A 434 -18.48 -20.63 12.51
N ALA A 435 -18.68 -21.29 11.36
CA ALA A 435 -18.63 -22.75 11.25
C ALA A 435 -17.17 -23.24 11.08
N ASP A 436 -16.93 -24.55 11.24
CA ASP A 436 -15.67 -25.16 10.78
C ASP A 436 -15.73 -25.26 9.25
N ILE A 437 -14.92 -24.46 8.57
CA ILE A 437 -14.88 -24.38 7.11
C ILE A 437 -13.52 -24.89 6.64
N ARG A 438 -13.52 -25.77 5.65
CA ARG A 438 -12.32 -26.28 4.99
C ARG A 438 -12.46 -26.15 3.49
N ARG A 439 -11.58 -25.37 2.88
CA ARG A 439 -11.62 -25.11 1.44
C ARG A 439 -10.25 -25.35 0.82
N ASN A 440 -10.26 -25.93 -0.38
CA ASN A 440 -9.11 -26.04 -1.24
C ASN A 440 -9.35 -25.20 -2.50
N PHE A 441 -8.36 -24.40 -2.86
CA PHE A 441 -8.42 -23.54 -4.02
C PHE A 441 -7.25 -23.86 -4.95
N ASN A 442 -7.51 -23.92 -6.24
CA ASN A 442 -6.49 -24.10 -7.26
C ASN A 442 -6.64 -23.01 -8.32
N SER A 443 -5.54 -22.50 -8.83
CA SER A 443 -5.57 -21.55 -9.93
C SER A 443 -4.38 -21.76 -10.86
N ILE A 444 -4.64 -21.56 -12.15
CA ILE A 444 -3.60 -21.40 -13.16
C ILE A 444 -3.65 -19.95 -13.61
N THR A 445 -2.52 -19.26 -13.51
CA THR A 445 -2.32 -17.90 -14.02
C THR A 445 -1.29 -17.93 -15.14
N TRP A 446 -1.40 -16.97 -16.05
CA TRP A 446 -0.48 -16.83 -17.17
C TRP A 446 -0.41 -15.37 -17.61
N SER A 447 0.68 -15.00 -18.23
CA SER A 447 0.81 -13.72 -18.92
C SER A 447 1.65 -13.85 -20.16
N ALA A 448 1.37 -13.01 -21.14
CA ALA A 448 2.18 -12.83 -22.33
C ALA A 448 2.27 -11.34 -22.66
N GLY A 449 3.44 -10.90 -23.09
CA GLY A 449 3.67 -9.50 -23.36
C GLY A 449 4.71 -9.26 -24.43
N VAL A 450 4.63 -8.08 -25.02
CA VAL A 450 5.56 -7.58 -26.02
C VAL A 450 6.03 -6.19 -25.65
N ASN A 451 7.29 -5.92 -25.90
CA ASN A 451 7.92 -4.61 -25.76
C ASN A 451 8.70 -4.33 -27.04
N TYR A 452 8.29 -3.27 -27.75
CA TYR A 452 8.91 -2.85 -29.01
C TYR A 452 9.46 -1.43 -28.86
N SER A 453 10.75 -1.27 -29.07
CA SER A 453 11.46 0.01 -28.96
C SER A 453 11.97 0.45 -30.30
N VAL A 454 11.60 1.63 -30.80
CA VAL A 454 12.04 2.19 -32.05
C VAL A 454 12.27 3.70 -31.94
N GLY A 455 13.50 4.14 -32.12
CA GLY A 455 13.85 5.55 -31.92
C GLY A 455 13.51 6.01 -30.51
N GLN A 456 12.65 7.01 -30.39
CA GLN A 456 12.18 7.58 -29.12
C GLN A 456 10.92 6.90 -28.57
N TRP A 457 10.37 5.90 -29.28
CA TRP A 457 9.16 5.21 -28.90
C TRP A 457 9.45 3.90 -28.18
N VAL A 458 8.68 3.62 -27.12
CA VAL A 458 8.56 2.31 -26.50
C VAL A 458 7.08 1.95 -26.48
N LEU A 459 6.73 0.91 -27.22
CA LEU A 459 5.36 0.38 -27.32
C LEU A 459 5.29 -0.93 -26.55
N LYS A 460 4.29 -1.06 -25.71
CA LYS A 460 4.07 -2.23 -24.88
C LYS A 460 2.66 -2.77 -25.07
N ALA A 461 2.53 -4.07 -24.95
CA ALA A 461 1.24 -4.69 -24.72
C ALA A 461 1.44 -5.92 -23.83
N ASN A 462 0.49 -6.14 -22.94
CA ASN A 462 0.47 -7.28 -22.05
C ASN A 462 -0.95 -7.81 -21.92
N ILE A 463 -1.09 -9.12 -21.90
CA ILE A 463 -2.34 -9.81 -21.60
C ILE A 463 -2.06 -10.88 -20.55
N GLY A 464 -2.95 -11.03 -19.59
CA GLY A 464 -2.77 -12.05 -18.58
C GLY A 464 -4.03 -12.37 -17.79
N LYS A 465 -3.98 -13.51 -17.12
CA LYS A 465 -4.91 -13.94 -16.10
C LYS A 465 -4.23 -13.87 -14.74
N SER A 466 -4.86 -13.20 -13.80
CA SER A 466 -4.48 -13.14 -12.39
C SER A 466 -5.59 -13.71 -11.50
N PHE A 467 -5.28 -14.01 -10.25
CA PHE A 467 -6.26 -14.52 -9.29
C PHE A 467 -5.93 -14.08 -7.87
N ARG A 468 -6.91 -14.23 -6.98
CA ARG A 468 -6.69 -14.27 -5.53
C ARG A 468 -7.60 -15.29 -4.86
N VAL A 469 -7.13 -15.84 -3.77
CA VAL A 469 -7.91 -16.73 -2.91
C VAL A 469 -8.80 -15.87 -1.99
N PRO A 470 -10.08 -16.26 -1.75
CA PRO A 470 -10.89 -15.62 -0.73
C PRO A 470 -10.21 -15.71 0.64
N ILE A 471 -10.13 -14.58 1.34
CA ILE A 471 -9.52 -14.54 2.67
C ILE A 471 -10.48 -15.07 3.75
N PRO A 472 -9.98 -15.51 4.91
CA PRO A 472 -10.81 -16.03 6.00
C PRO A 472 -11.93 -15.09 6.47
N LYS A 473 -11.70 -13.77 6.44
CA LYS A 473 -12.73 -12.77 6.71
C LYS A 473 -13.89 -12.85 5.71
N GLU A 474 -13.59 -12.98 4.43
CA GLU A 474 -14.61 -13.08 3.36
C GLU A 474 -15.42 -14.36 3.44
N LEU A 475 -14.80 -15.46 3.92
CA LEU A 475 -15.45 -16.76 4.06
C LEU A 475 -16.27 -16.88 5.34
N GLY A 476 -15.78 -16.34 6.46
CA GLY A 476 -16.29 -16.67 7.80
C GLY A 476 -16.58 -15.49 8.72
N ALA A 477 -16.63 -14.25 8.25
CA ALA A 477 -17.06 -13.11 9.06
C ALA A 477 -18.55 -13.23 9.43
N ASP A 478 -18.92 -12.87 10.66
CA ASP A 478 -20.30 -12.64 11.08
C ASP A 478 -20.31 -11.74 12.32
N GLY A 479 -20.13 -10.44 12.12
CA GLY A 479 -19.99 -9.50 13.24
C GLY A 479 -20.00 -8.04 12.84
N ILE A 480 -19.93 -7.19 13.85
CA ILE A 480 -19.98 -5.75 13.69
C ILE A 480 -18.57 -5.21 13.41
N ASN A 481 -18.45 -4.42 12.36
CA ASN A 481 -17.32 -3.52 12.17
C ASN A 481 -17.73 -2.12 12.68
N TYR A 482 -17.35 -1.83 13.92
CA TYR A 482 -17.72 -0.58 14.58
C TYR A 482 -17.04 0.64 13.97
N HIS A 483 -15.84 0.49 13.40
CA HIS A 483 -15.05 1.60 12.86
C HIS A 483 -15.71 2.22 11.61
N ILE A 484 -16.45 1.40 10.86
CA ILE A 484 -17.14 1.81 9.63
C ILE A 484 -18.65 1.56 9.67
N PHE A 485 -19.20 1.36 10.89
CA PHE A 485 -20.64 1.35 11.19
C PHE A 485 -21.47 0.40 10.34
N ARG A 486 -21.04 -0.86 10.23
CA ARG A 486 -21.78 -1.89 9.48
C ARG A 486 -21.66 -3.28 10.12
N TYR A 487 -22.63 -4.11 9.82
CA TYR A 487 -22.57 -5.54 10.12
C TYR A 487 -22.01 -6.27 8.90
N GLU A 488 -20.96 -7.06 9.06
CA GLU A 488 -20.31 -7.79 7.96
C GLU A 488 -20.57 -9.28 8.08
N ARG A 489 -21.02 -9.90 6.97
CA ARG A 489 -21.23 -11.34 6.88
C ARG A 489 -20.43 -11.94 5.73
N GLY A 490 -19.69 -13.01 6.04
CA GLY A 490 -18.92 -13.79 5.08
C GLY A 490 -19.82 -14.72 4.25
N ASN A 491 -19.18 -15.37 3.28
CA ASN A 491 -19.80 -16.37 2.43
C ASN A 491 -18.81 -17.51 2.21
N ALA A 492 -19.11 -18.67 2.79
CA ALA A 492 -18.26 -19.86 2.73
C ALA A 492 -18.14 -20.46 1.31
N ASP A 493 -19.04 -20.10 0.40
CA ASP A 493 -19.14 -20.66 -0.96
C ASP A 493 -18.40 -19.82 -2.01
N LEU A 494 -17.66 -18.78 -1.61
CA LEU A 494 -16.90 -17.95 -2.54
C LEU A 494 -15.83 -18.78 -3.28
N ASP A 495 -15.75 -18.57 -4.59
CA ASP A 495 -14.69 -19.10 -5.43
C ASP A 495 -13.49 -18.13 -5.52
N PRO A 496 -12.30 -18.60 -5.93
CA PRO A 496 -11.18 -17.69 -6.18
C PRO A 496 -11.57 -16.58 -7.14
N GLU A 497 -11.25 -15.34 -6.78
CA GLU A 497 -11.48 -14.21 -7.68
C GLU A 497 -10.47 -14.27 -8.84
N GLU A 498 -10.96 -14.19 -10.05
CA GLU A 498 -10.17 -14.20 -11.27
C GLU A 498 -10.27 -12.88 -12.02
N SER A 499 -9.20 -12.50 -12.70
CA SER A 499 -9.12 -11.30 -13.51
C SER A 499 -8.42 -11.59 -14.83
N TYR A 500 -9.04 -11.22 -15.93
CA TYR A 500 -8.44 -11.19 -17.26
C TYR A 500 -8.16 -9.74 -17.63
N GLN A 501 -6.91 -9.41 -17.91
CA GLN A 501 -6.48 -8.04 -18.10
C GLN A 501 -5.70 -7.89 -19.40
N ILE A 502 -5.93 -6.77 -20.08
CA ILE A 502 -5.17 -6.29 -21.21
C ILE A 502 -4.66 -4.90 -20.86
N ASP A 503 -3.36 -4.70 -20.97
CA ASP A 503 -2.69 -3.43 -20.82
C ASP A 503 -1.96 -3.07 -22.10
N ALA A 504 -1.96 -1.80 -22.46
CA ALA A 504 -1.07 -1.26 -23.47
C ALA A 504 -0.30 -0.08 -22.87
N GLY A 505 0.86 0.22 -23.45
CA GLY A 505 1.69 1.37 -23.07
C GLY A 505 2.30 2.00 -24.30
N ILE A 506 2.17 3.31 -24.41
CA ILE A 506 2.77 4.13 -25.45
C ILE A 506 3.63 5.16 -24.74
N HIS A 507 4.94 5.02 -24.87
CA HIS A 507 5.90 5.93 -24.26
C HIS A 507 6.74 6.57 -25.38
N TRP A 508 6.83 7.86 -25.34
CA TRP A 508 7.69 8.65 -26.19
C TRP A 508 8.55 9.57 -25.33
N ASP A 509 9.85 9.53 -25.56
CA ASP A 509 10.80 10.26 -24.74
C ASP A 509 11.94 10.82 -25.60
N ASN A 510 12.21 12.10 -25.39
CA ASN A 510 13.44 12.75 -25.80
C ASN A 510 13.99 13.59 -24.63
N ASP A 511 15.12 14.29 -24.81
CA ASP A 511 15.75 15.05 -23.75
C ASP A 511 14.91 16.22 -23.19
N VAL A 512 13.81 16.58 -23.86
CA VAL A 512 12.96 17.74 -23.56
C VAL A 512 11.57 17.34 -23.09
N LEU A 513 10.98 16.32 -23.72
CA LEU A 513 9.58 15.95 -23.50
C LEU A 513 9.45 14.43 -23.38
N CYS A 514 8.78 13.99 -22.32
CA CYS A 514 8.39 12.60 -22.10
C CYS A 514 6.86 12.52 -22.05
N ILE A 515 6.29 11.63 -22.86
CA ILE A 515 4.85 11.36 -22.91
C ILE A 515 4.63 9.87 -22.66
N GLN A 516 3.76 9.55 -21.74
CA GLN A 516 3.36 8.20 -21.42
C GLN A 516 1.85 8.11 -21.37
N VAL A 517 1.28 7.07 -22.02
CA VAL A 517 -0.16 6.78 -21.99
C VAL A 517 -0.35 5.28 -21.84
N ASP A 518 -1.03 4.87 -20.76
CA ASP A 518 -1.21 3.47 -20.40
C ASP A 518 -2.72 3.13 -20.26
N PRO A 519 -3.42 2.79 -21.36
CA PRO A 519 -4.78 2.29 -21.32
C PRO A 519 -4.83 0.84 -20.84
N TYR A 520 -5.91 0.48 -20.14
CA TYR A 520 -6.13 -0.88 -19.64
C TYR A 520 -7.60 -1.29 -19.63
N VAL A 521 -7.84 -2.57 -19.74
CA VAL A 521 -9.16 -3.20 -19.57
C VAL A 521 -9.00 -4.43 -18.68
N ASN A 522 -9.90 -4.59 -17.72
CA ASN A 522 -9.86 -5.65 -16.75
C ASN A 522 -11.26 -6.27 -16.58
N TYR A 523 -11.43 -7.55 -16.88
CA TYR A 523 -12.66 -8.30 -16.74
C TYR A 523 -12.55 -9.33 -15.63
N PHE A 524 -13.48 -9.26 -14.68
CA PHE A 524 -13.64 -10.20 -13.59
C PHE A 524 -14.89 -11.03 -13.81
N PRO A 525 -14.80 -12.35 -13.96
CA PRO A 525 -15.99 -13.22 -13.98
C PRO A 525 -16.65 -13.31 -12.60
N ASN A 526 -15.93 -13.12 -11.51
CA ASN A 526 -16.34 -13.39 -10.13
C ASN A 526 -15.66 -12.45 -9.11
N TYR A 527 -15.77 -11.14 -9.32
CA TYR A 527 -15.26 -10.10 -8.40
C TYR A 527 -15.92 -10.22 -7.03
N ILE A 528 -15.12 -10.41 -5.97
CA ILE A 528 -15.59 -10.48 -4.59
C ILE A 528 -15.73 -9.07 -4.03
N TYR A 529 -16.89 -8.70 -3.53
CA TYR A 529 -17.08 -7.42 -2.87
C TYR A 529 -18.07 -7.54 -1.71
N LEU A 530 -17.98 -6.58 -0.80
CA LEU A 530 -18.88 -6.48 0.33
C LEU A 530 -20.13 -5.70 -0.11
N ASN A 531 -21.22 -6.41 -0.38
CA ASN A 531 -22.46 -5.88 -0.93
C ASN A 531 -23.35 -5.29 0.17
N PRO A 532 -23.68 -3.99 0.13
CA PRO A 532 -24.68 -3.41 1.02
C PRO A 532 -26.05 -3.98 0.72
N THR A 533 -26.75 -4.48 1.75
CA THR A 533 -28.12 -4.99 1.64
C THR A 533 -29.12 -4.00 2.24
N SER A 534 -30.42 -4.27 2.06
CA SER A 534 -31.50 -3.53 2.74
C SER A 534 -31.82 -4.07 4.14
N GLN A 535 -31.11 -5.10 4.59
CA GLN A 535 -31.33 -5.75 5.88
C GLN A 535 -30.50 -5.06 6.98
N TYR A 536 -30.99 -5.18 8.20
CA TYR A 536 -30.30 -4.70 9.41
C TYR A 536 -30.14 -5.85 10.39
N VAL A 537 -28.98 -5.93 11.00
CA VAL A 537 -28.63 -6.87 12.06
C VAL A 537 -28.05 -6.07 13.22
N GLU A 538 -28.57 -6.28 14.42
CA GLU A 538 -28.11 -5.55 15.63
C GLU A 538 -28.13 -4.03 15.48
N GLY A 539 -29.11 -3.48 14.73
CA GLY A 539 -29.26 -2.05 14.47
C GLY A 539 -28.35 -1.47 13.39
N LEU A 540 -27.45 -2.28 12.81
CA LEU A 540 -26.55 -1.87 11.75
C LEU A 540 -26.94 -2.49 10.41
N GLN A 541 -26.69 -1.78 9.32
CA GLN A 541 -26.92 -2.29 7.98
C GLN A 541 -26.04 -3.51 7.71
N LEU A 542 -26.65 -4.59 7.20
CA LEU A 542 -25.97 -5.80 6.83
C LEU A 542 -25.26 -5.63 5.48
N TYR A 543 -23.96 -5.90 5.48
CA TYR A 543 -23.15 -6.07 4.29
C TYR A 543 -22.74 -7.53 4.16
N HIS A 544 -22.90 -8.09 2.98
CA HIS A 544 -22.63 -9.52 2.73
C HIS A 544 -21.62 -9.70 1.62
N TYR A 545 -20.58 -10.53 1.86
CA TYR A 545 -19.61 -10.85 0.82
C TYR A 545 -20.26 -11.67 -0.30
N THR A 546 -20.13 -11.17 -1.52
CA THR A 546 -20.73 -11.75 -2.72
C THR A 546 -19.81 -11.64 -3.92
N GLN A 547 -20.17 -12.31 -5.01
CA GLN A 547 -19.43 -12.28 -6.25
C GLN A 547 -20.29 -11.76 -7.40
N ALA A 548 -19.69 -10.94 -8.28
CA ALA A 548 -20.35 -10.44 -9.48
C ALA A 548 -19.37 -10.41 -10.66
N ARG A 549 -19.89 -10.47 -11.89
CA ARG A 549 -19.10 -10.12 -13.06
C ARG A 549 -18.88 -8.62 -13.08
N VAL A 550 -17.64 -8.19 -13.29
CA VAL A 550 -17.28 -6.79 -13.32
C VAL A 550 -16.40 -6.50 -14.53
N LEU A 551 -16.69 -5.42 -15.22
CA LEU A 551 -15.84 -4.85 -16.27
C LEU A 551 -15.27 -3.52 -15.76
N ARG A 552 -13.95 -3.37 -15.84
CA ARG A 552 -13.23 -2.15 -15.51
C ARG A 552 -12.35 -1.75 -16.68
N TYR A 553 -12.28 -0.47 -16.95
CA TYR A 553 -11.37 0.07 -17.95
C TYR A 553 -10.95 1.48 -17.58
N GLY A 554 -9.79 1.87 -18.01
CA GLY A 554 -9.25 3.18 -17.68
C GLY A 554 -8.02 3.52 -18.50
N VAL A 555 -7.49 4.68 -18.23
CA VAL A 555 -6.28 5.21 -18.84
C VAL A 555 -5.53 6.05 -17.82
N GLU A 556 -4.22 5.90 -17.79
CA GLU A 556 -3.28 6.77 -17.12
C GLU A 556 -2.46 7.51 -18.17
N ALA A 557 -2.22 8.78 -17.98
CA ALA A 557 -1.41 9.59 -18.86
C ALA A 557 -0.47 10.49 -18.08
N GLN A 558 0.74 10.67 -18.58
CA GLN A 558 1.74 11.57 -17.98
C GLN A 558 2.51 12.29 -19.08
N VAL A 559 2.73 13.57 -18.86
CA VAL A 559 3.58 14.43 -19.68
C VAL A 559 4.57 15.14 -18.77
N ASN A 560 5.87 14.96 -19.01
CA ASN A 560 6.92 15.70 -18.36
C ASN A 560 7.63 16.55 -19.42
N TRP A 561 7.71 17.83 -19.19
CA TRP A 561 8.27 18.78 -20.12
C TRP A 561 9.37 19.61 -19.47
N ARG A 562 10.61 19.44 -19.89
CA ARG A 562 11.73 20.29 -19.54
C ARG A 562 11.71 21.54 -20.40
N MET A 563 11.04 22.58 -19.93
CA MET A 563 10.87 23.83 -20.68
C MET A 563 12.21 24.55 -20.88
N THR A 564 13.07 24.51 -19.86
CA THR A 564 14.44 25.06 -19.88
C THR A 564 15.34 24.23 -18.95
N GLU A 565 16.61 24.60 -18.82
CA GLU A 565 17.53 23.97 -17.87
C GLU A 565 17.07 24.11 -16.39
N HIS A 566 16.20 25.07 -16.11
CA HIS A 566 15.72 25.38 -14.76
C HIS A 566 14.24 25.09 -14.54
N TRP A 567 13.44 25.03 -15.60
CA TRP A 567 11.98 24.90 -15.49
C TRP A 567 11.49 23.58 -16.07
N ASP A 568 10.83 22.82 -15.22
CA ASP A 568 10.11 21.61 -15.58
C ASP A 568 8.59 21.82 -15.37
N ALA A 569 7.78 21.30 -16.28
CA ALA A 569 6.34 21.21 -16.12
C ALA A 569 5.90 19.75 -16.16
N GLU A 570 4.87 19.44 -15.39
CA GLU A 570 4.30 18.09 -15.27
C GLU A 570 2.80 18.15 -15.42
N LEU A 571 2.24 17.19 -16.15
CA LEU A 571 0.81 16.93 -16.23
C LEU A 571 0.59 15.43 -16.12
N LYS A 572 -0.21 15.00 -15.15
CA LYS A 572 -0.63 13.62 -14.95
C LYS A 572 -2.14 13.56 -14.92
N GLY A 573 -2.71 12.50 -15.44
CA GLY A 573 -4.15 12.29 -15.38
C GLY A 573 -4.49 10.82 -15.32
N GLU A 574 -5.61 10.52 -14.70
CA GLU A 574 -6.16 9.18 -14.62
C GLU A 574 -7.68 9.20 -14.77
N TYR A 575 -8.19 8.19 -15.42
CA TYR A 575 -9.61 7.91 -15.54
C TYR A 575 -9.86 6.42 -15.37
N LEU A 576 -10.86 6.10 -14.55
CA LEU A 576 -11.30 4.72 -14.32
C LEU A 576 -12.84 4.67 -14.35
N LYS A 577 -13.36 3.66 -15.04
CA LYS A 577 -14.75 3.25 -14.92
C LYS A 577 -14.86 1.77 -14.57
N ALA A 578 -15.73 1.46 -13.60
CA ALA A 578 -16.07 0.11 -13.20
C ALA A 578 -17.58 -0.08 -13.29
N GLU A 579 -18.02 -1.26 -13.74
CA GLU A 579 -19.44 -1.58 -13.84
C GLU A 579 -19.68 -3.05 -13.51
N GLN A 580 -20.66 -3.31 -12.65
CA GLN A 580 -21.14 -4.64 -12.34
C GLN A 580 -22.03 -5.16 -13.47
N LYS A 581 -21.66 -6.28 -14.06
CA LYS A 581 -22.35 -6.90 -15.21
C LYS A 581 -23.32 -8.01 -14.80
N SER A 582 -23.38 -8.37 -13.49
CA SER A 582 -24.28 -9.37 -12.96
C SER A 582 -24.60 -9.11 -11.49
N GLY A 583 -25.47 -9.95 -10.91
CA GLY A 583 -25.86 -9.86 -9.49
C GLY A 583 -26.92 -8.78 -9.23
N GLU A 584 -27.20 -8.56 -7.96
CA GLU A 584 -28.24 -7.62 -7.49
C GLU A 584 -27.93 -6.16 -7.85
N LYS A 585 -26.65 -5.83 -7.98
CA LYS A 585 -26.17 -4.47 -8.30
C LYS A 585 -25.74 -4.34 -9.77
N LYS A 586 -26.32 -5.14 -10.68
CA LYS A 586 -26.04 -5.01 -12.13
C LYS A 586 -26.33 -3.60 -12.62
N GLY A 587 -25.38 -3.01 -13.33
CA GLY A 587 -25.45 -1.65 -13.87
C GLY A 587 -24.90 -0.57 -12.91
N TYR A 588 -24.68 -0.90 -11.64
CA TYR A 588 -23.97 -0.01 -10.72
C TYR A 588 -22.47 -0.12 -10.88
N THR A 589 -21.77 0.89 -10.40
CA THR A 589 -20.32 0.84 -10.21
C THR A 589 -19.93 -0.08 -9.04
N LEU A 590 -18.66 -0.10 -8.66
CA LEU A 590 -18.19 -0.73 -7.42
C LEU A 590 -18.23 0.28 -6.25
N PRO A 591 -18.41 -0.17 -5.00
CA PRO A 591 -18.28 0.70 -3.84
C PRO A 591 -16.91 1.41 -3.84
N PHE A 592 -16.87 2.66 -3.39
CA PHE A 592 -15.67 3.51 -3.31
C PHE A 592 -14.93 3.67 -4.64
N SER A 593 -15.64 3.71 -5.76
CA SER A 593 -15.05 3.90 -7.10
C SER A 593 -14.33 5.23 -7.20
N THR A 594 -13.03 5.18 -7.51
CA THR A 594 -12.18 6.36 -7.64
C THR A 594 -12.65 7.29 -8.77
N PRO A 595 -12.87 8.60 -8.53
CA PRO A 595 -13.14 9.56 -9.58
C PRO A 595 -11.91 9.81 -10.45
N TRP A 596 -12.09 10.44 -11.62
CA TRP A 596 -10.96 10.90 -12.41
C TRP A 596 -10.18 11.99 -11.67
N SER A 597 -8.88 12.04 -11.90
CA SER A 597 -8.02 13.08 -11.33
C SER A 597 -6.97 13.57 -12.32
N VAL A 598 -6.54 14.82 -12.11
CA VAL A 598 -5.47 15.47 -12.85
C VAL A 598 -4.55 16.18 -11.88
N ASP A 599 -3.25 15.90 -11.99
CA ASP A 599 -2.18 16.65 -11.33
C ASP A 599 -1.44 17.48 -12.35
N THR A 600 -1.22 18.74 -12.07
CA THR A 600 -0.42 19.62 -12.90
C THR A 600 0.53 20.46 -12.04
N GLY A 601 1.79 20.49 -12.45
CA GLY A 601 2.82 21.13 -11.66
C GLY A 601 3.86 21.87 -12.50
N ILE A 602 4.49 22.84 -11.88
CA ILE A 602 5.66 23.54 -12.39
C ILE A 602 6.74 23.55 -11.32
N LYS A 603 7.97 23.28 -11.72
CA LYS A 603 9.13 23.21 -10.83
C LYS A 603 10.25 24.09 -11.38
N TYR A 604 10.82 24.91 -10.51
CA TYR A 604 12.04 25.66 -10.76
C TYR A 604 13.21 25.03 -10.01
N SER A 605 14.25 24.64 -10.73
CA SER A 605 15.48 24.04 -10.19
C SER A 605 16.64 25.03 -10.27
N PHE A 606 17.45 25.07 -9.24
CA PHE A 606 18.61 25.97 -9.15
C PHE A 606 19.80 25.26 -8.47
N ASN A 607 21.00 25.72 -8.80
CA ASN A 607 22.21 25.19 -8.20
C ASN A 607 23.04 26.37 -7.59
N TRP A 608 22.63 26.80 -6.39
CA TRP A 608 23.31 27.80 -5.61
C TRP A 608 23.73 27.23 -4.27
N HIS A 609 25.05 27.05 -4.06
CA HIS A 609 25.62 26.33 -2.91
C HIS A 609 24.93 24.98 -2.66
N GLY A 610 24.76 24.19 -3.72
CA GLY A 610 24.06 22.93 -3.74
C GLY A 610 22.74 23.00 -4.52
N GLU A 611 22.27 21.83 -4.91
CA GLU A 611 21.07 21.68 -5.73
C GLU A 611 19.81 22.00 -4.90
N GLY A 612 18.91 22.76 -5.50
CA GLY A 612 17.63 23.10 -4.88
C GLY A 612 16.51 23.21 -5.89
N PHE A 613 15.29 23.17 -5.41
CA PHE A 613 14.09 23.37 -6.21
C PHE A 613 12.97 24.01 -5.42
N VAL A 614 12.04 24.63 -6.15
CA VAL A 614 10.73 25.05 -5.67
C VAL A 614 9.70 24.60 -6.69
N GLY A 615 8.63 23.94 -6.25
CA GLY A 615 7.55 23.42 -7.08
C GLY A 615 6.19 23.84 -6.58
N LEU A 616 5.27 24.08 -7.51
CA LEU A 616 3.86 24.33 -7.25
C LEU A 616 3.07 23.30 -8.03
N ASN A 617 2.14 22.61 -7.35
CA ASN A 617 1.31 21.57 -7.94
C ASN A 617 -0.17 21.82 -7.61
N ALA A 618 -1.04 21.62 -8.58
CA ALA A 618 -2.49 21.61 -8.41
C ALA A 618 -3.01 20.19 -8.63
N HIS A 619 -3.70 19.64 -7.63
CA HIS A 619 -4.41 18.37 -7.70
C HIS A 619 -5.90 18.64 -7.90
N ILE A 620 -6.50 18.10 -8.97
CA ILE A 620 -7.88 18.32 -9.38
C ILE A 620 -8.59 16.97 -9.45
N VAL A 621 -9.69 16.82 -8.75
CA VAL A 621 -10.48 15.59 -8.68
C VAL A 621 -11.90 15.88 -9.17
N GLY A 622 -12.42 15.00 -10.02
CA GLY A 622 -13.78 15.11 -10.54
C GLY A 622 -14.85 14.75 -9.51
N ALA A 623 -16.07 15.20 -9.76
CA ALA A 623 -17.20 14.74 -9.00
C ALA A 623 -17.47 13.24 -9.25
N GLN A 624 -17.87 12.52 -8.20
CA GLN A 624 -18.28 11.13 -8.32
C GLN A 624 -19.78 10.98 -8.04
N HIS A 625 -20.54 10.77 -9.10
CA HIS A 625 -21.98 10.57 -9.05
C HIS A 625 -22.39 9.10 -9.27
N GLU A 626 -21.50 8.29 -9.84
CA GLU A 626 -21.74 6.85 -9.99
C GLU A 626 -21.40 6.16 -8.65
N ILE A 627 -22.42 5.75 -7.92
CA ILE A 627 -22.32 5.18 -6.56
C ILE A 627 -23.10 3.88 -6.45
N VAL A 628 -22.82 3.12 -5.41
CA VAL A 628 -23.64 1.97 -4.97
C VAL A 628 -24.38 2.39 -3.70
N PRO A 629 -25.71 2.53 -3.73
CA PRO A 629 -26.45 2.86 -2.50
C PRO A 629 -26.15 1.87 -1.36
N PRO A 630 -25.92 2.36 -0.11
CA PRO A 630 -26.26 3.67 0.42
C PRO A 630 -25.18 4.76 0.31
N GLU A 631 -24.13 4.56 -0.47
CA GLU A 631 -23.11 5.60 -0.66
C GLU A 631 -23.75 6.92 -1.13
N LYS A 632 -23.06 8.02 -0.79
CA LYS A 632 -23.46 9.36 -1.24
C LYS A 632 -22.49 9.84 -2.33
N PRO A 633 -22.98 10.58 -3.35
CA PRO A 633 -22.08 11.23 -4.32
C PRO A 633 -21.17 12.24 -3.61
N THR A 634 -20.04 12.54 -4.24
CA THR A 634 -19.11 13.57 -3.78
C THR A 634 -18.88 14.61 -4.87
N ASP A 635 -18.79 15.86 -4.46
CA ASP A 635 -18.44 16.96 -5.35
C ASP A 635 -16.97 16.90 -5.78
N GLY A 636 -16.67 17.41 -6.95
CA GLY A 636 -15.30 17.60 -7.39
C GLY A 636 -14.59 18.68 -6.56
N HIS A 637 -13.27 18.54 -6.45
CA HIS A 637 -12.45 19.49 -5.71
C HIS A 637 -11.09 19.71 -6.38
N TRP A 638 -10.37 20.68 -5.87
CA TRP A 638 -8.97 20.87 -6.22
C TRP A 638 -8.22 21.42 -5.02
N THR A 639 -6.95 21.08 -4.92
CA THR A 639 -6.03 21.59 -3.91
C THR A 639 -4.78 22.13 -4.57
N LEU A 640 -4.11 23.04 -3.89
CA LEU A 640 -2.83 23.59 -4.30
C LEU A 640 -1.77 23.19 -3.28
N ASN A 641 -0.66 22.64 -3.78
CA ASN A 641 0.43 22.13 -2.97
C ASN A 641 1.74 22.80 -3.39
N LEU A 642 2.61 23.04 -2.43
CA LEU A 642 3.93 23.63 -2.66
C LEU A 642 5.00 22.68 -2.13
N SER A 643 6.08 22.52 -2.88
CA SER A 643 7.26 21.77 -2.45
C SER A 643 8.52 22.60 -2.65
N ALA A 644 9.48 22.45 -1.75
CA ALA A 644 10.81 23.03 -1.89
C ALA A 644 11.84 22.09 -1.26
N GLY A 645 13.00 22.01 -1.86
CA GLY A 645 14.08 21.17 -1.35
C GLY A 645 15.44 21.76 -1.65
N LYS A 646 16.42 21.41 -0.81
CA LYS A 646 17.81 21.81 -1.01
C LYS A 646 18.76 20.78 -0.43
N ASN A 647 19.77 20.41 -1.23
CA ASN A 647 20.91 19.60 -0.81
C ASN A 647 22.13 20.52 -0.66
N ILE A 648 22.67 20.61 0.53
CA ILE A 648 23.80 21.49 0.85
C ILE A 648 25.02 20.61 1.15
N PRO A 649 26.04 20.61 0.30
CA PRO A 649 27.26 19.85 0.55
C PRO A 649 28.03 20.43 1.74
N LEU A 650 28.38 19.57 2.71
CA LEU A 650 29.16 19.88 3.90
C LEU A 650 30.42 19.00 3.94
N GLY A 651 31.36 19.25 3.04
CA GLY A 651 32.53 18.41 2.85
C GLY A 651 32.18 17.05 2.29
N ARG A 652 32.31 15.97 3.08
CA ARG A 652 31.87 14.60 2.72
C ARG A 652 30.42 14.35 3.02
N ASN A 653 29.80 15.19 3.81
CA ASN A 653 28.42 15.04 4.27
C ASN A 653 27.48 15.89 3.42
N THR A 654 26.21 15.58 3.42
CA THR A 654 25.18 16.36 2.76
C THR A 654 24.05 16.69 3.74
N LEU A 655 23.76 17.98 3.89
CA LEU A 655 22.57 18.44 4.61
C LEU A 655 21.42 18.57 3.62
N LYS A 656 20.36 17.80 3.83
CA LYS A 656 19.13 17.83 3.04
C LYS A 656 18.04 18.56 3.80
N VAL A 657 17.39 19.52 3.16
CA VAL A 657 16.24 20.22 3.72
C VAL A 657 15.10 20.11 2.73
N ALA A 658 13.93 19.65 3.19
CA ALA A 658 12.71 19.60 2.39
C ALA A 658 11.56 20.28 3.12
N LEU A 659 10.75 21.01 2.36
CA LEU A 659 9.51 21.65 2.80
C LEU A 659 8.41 21.24 1.85
N HIS A 660 7.27 20.81 2.41
CA HIS A 660 6.10 20.48 1.65
C HIS A 660 4.87 21.11 2.31
N ALA A 661 3.97 21.66 1.51
CA ALA A 661 2.74 22.24 2.03
C ALA A 661 1.57 21.73 1.21
N ASP A 662 0.66 21.02 1.88
CA ASP A 662 -0.54 20.43 1.31
C ASP A 662 -1.74 21.35 1.56
N ASN A 663 -2.69 21.35 0.63
CA ASN A 663 -3.93 22.13 0.74
C ASN A 663 -3.68 23.56 1.22
N LEU A 664 -2.80 24.29 0.52
CA LEU A 664 -2.35 25.66 0.87
C LEU A 664 -3.51 26.61 1.18
N LEU A 665 -4.64 26.44 0.51
CA LEU A 665 -5.80 27.32 0.62
C LEU A 665 -6.77 26.88 1.73
N ASP A 666 -6.41 25.84 2.49
CA ASP A 666 -7.24 25.28 3.57
C ASP A 666 -8.67 24.93 3.12
N LYS A 667 -8.76 24.34 1.92
CA LYS A 667 -10.05 24.04 1.29
C LYS A 667 -10.71 22.85 1.97
N ARG A 668 -12.00 22.97 2.27
CA ARG A 668 -12.83 21.85 2.71
C ARG A 668 -13.24 21.01 1.50
N TYR A 669 -12.96 19.70 1.56
CA TYR A 669 -13.36 18.72 0.56
C TYR A 669 -13.50 17.33 1.15
N TYR A 670 -14.11 16.41 0.40
CA TYR A 670 -14.26 14.99 0.75
C TYR A 670 -13.64 14.16 -0.35
N ASP A 671 -12.73 13.26 0.01
CA ASP A 671 -12.28 12.23 -0.91
C ASP A 671 -13.34 11.12 -1.01
N HIS A 672 -13.67 10.71 -2.24
CA HIS A 672 -14.70 9.67 -2.45
C HIS A 672 -14.28 8.32 -1.88
N THR A 673 -13.00 8.03 -1.76
CA THR A 673 -12.46 6.78 -1.21
C THR A 673 -12.28 6.80 0.30
N SER A 674 -12.47 7.96 0.96
CA SER A 674 -12.37 8.12 2.41
C SER A 674 -13.59 7.53 3.13
N TYR A 675 -13.36 6.72 4.16
CA TYR A 675 -14.44 6.23 5.03
C TYR A 675 -15.07 7.32 5.88
N TYR A 676 -14.29 8.29 6.31
CA TYR A 676 -14.77 9.38 7.16
C TYR A 676 -15.77 10.32 6.48
N ARG A 677 -15.81 10.34 5.14
CA ARG A 677 -16.87 11.07 4.42
C ARG A 677 -18.29 10.57 4.73
N LEU A 678 -18.42 9.28 5.10
CA LEU A 678 -19.73 8.69 5.45
C LEU A 678 -20.34 9.31 6.71
N ILE A 679 -19.51 9.88 7.55
CA ILE A 679 -19.87 10.58 8.79
C ILE A 679 -19.60 12.10 8.70
N ASP A 680 -19.57 12.64 7.48
CA ASP A 680 -19.39 14.07 7.18
C ASP A 680 -18.07 14.68 7.69
N VAL A 681 -17.04 13.88 7.85
CA VAL A 681 -15.70 14.35 8.20
C VAL A 681 -14.94 14.67 6.91
N PRO A 682 -14.55 15.93 6.69
CA PRO A 682 -13.74 16.31 5.53
C PRO A 682 -12.29 15.86 5.67
N GLU A 683 -11.58 15.90 4.55
CA GLU A 683 -10.14 15.63 4.53
C GLU A 683 -9.34 16.66 5.34
N PRO A 684 -8.10 16.33 5.77
CA PRO A 684 -7.28 17.23 6.56
C PRO A 684 -7.15 18.62 5.91
N GLY A 685 -7.16 19.65 6.74
CA GLY A 685 -6.90 21.03 6.32
C GLY A 685 -5.45 21.26 5.92
N ARG A 686 -5.07 22.52 5.75
CA ARG A 686 -3.69 22.90 5.41
C ARG A 686 -2.68 22.24 6.32
N ASN A 687 -1.64 21.71 5.69
CA ASN A 687 -0.49 21.11 6.38
C ASN A 687 0.81 21.68 5.82
N VAL A 688 1.77 21.94 6.69
CA VAL A 688 3.16 22.25 6.32
C VAL A 688 4.04 21.19 6.96
N SER A 689 4.78 20.48 6.14
CA SER A 689 5.75 19.46 6.55
C SER A 689 7.16 19.97 6.32
N MET A 690 8.07 19.72 7.24
CA MET A 690 9.48 20.04 7.11
C MET A 690 10.33 18.84 7.49
N MET A 691 11.38 18.58 6.72
CA MET A 691 12.38 17.57 7.03
C MET A 691 13.79 18.20 6.91
N VAL A 692 14.65 17.86 7.87
CA VAL A 692 16.08 18.19 7.86
C VAL A 692 16.85 16.90 8.10
N GLY A 693 17.71 16.53 7.17
CA GLY A 693 18.51 15.30 7.20
C GLY A 693 19.98 15.58 6.99
N LEU A 694 20.83 14.87 7.72
CA LEU A 694 22.28 14.86 7.52
C LEU A 694 22.68 13.45 7.06
N GLU A 695 23.27 13.37 5.87
CA GLU A 695 23.88 12.15 5.34
C GLU A 695 25.40 12.24 5.45
N PHE A 696 26.04 11.13 5.85
CA PHE A 696 27.50 11.07 6.08
C PHE A 696 28.08 9.73 5.64
#